data_079cb1295f19c6896b57c9a43b6f8899
#
_entry.id   079cb1295f19c6896b57c9a43b6f8899
#
_cell.length_a   1.000
_cell.length_b   1.000
_cell.length_c   1.000
_cell.angle_alpha   90.00
_cell.angle_beta   90.00
_cell.angle_gamma   90.00
#
_symmetry.space_group_name_H-M   'P 1'
#
loop_
_entity.id
_entity.type
_entity.pdbx_description
1 polymer ?
#
loop_
_entity_poly.entity_id
_entity_poly.type
_entity_poly.pdbx_seq_one_letter_code
_entity_poly.pdbx_strand_id
1 'polypeptide(L)'
;MTIDPKDIKILLVEDATTMRKLELKSLKSLGFENITEAGNGEEALEKLQQETGINFIISDWNMPKMGGYELLTWVRASENFKDIPFLMATGQGELRQEKKAIEAGVSSFVAKPFNAEELKNKIDEAFGTKKAEEFSDIHARHHASSSAGKVRLKIAHIQITDHLVAGVIDHLITKGIVTPKYFDVELQRMKGWNLVREALAKGTVDAACVLAPIAMDLFSMGVPIKLISLTHKNGSIFVRNKQGLYVEPYQNFFRGKSFYIPHTLSVHHMLCHMFFNRIGLKSGVMGEKGIDVNFEVIDPILMPEFLNANPESGGFMVAEPLGTKAIASGVAELQFLSGELWEQHPCCVIAIRDEIIQKYPDAVYEFTDTVVQAGRFIEKKPETAAEIAVGFLDPDKKLGLKVPLLKNVLKESRGIKCGDLYPAIEDLDKIQRYMHKNMGIGTLIDLEKFVDIRFADAACADRSMKKKVSMLHEETNLAIEILHRGSAETKKTSKSMLNKEGKYLTFALGEQEFGIDILKIREIIGMVPIRSVPQTPPHIKGVINLRGKVIPVMDLRLRFSMDEHPYNDRTCIIVMEHSAENRNMLMGIVVDSVSEVLSMKAADIEDTPYFGMGTDTKHILAIAKLDSGVKILLDIDHVLSGEGKIIMENLFD
;
A
#
# COMPACT_ATOMS: atom_id res chain seq x y z
N MET A 1 -22.38 -35.72 16.70
CA MET A 1 -22.44 -36.82 15.70
C MET A 1 -21.48 -36.45 14.59
N THR A 2 -20.61 -37.35 14.17
CA THR A 2 -19.76 -37.13 12.98
C THR A 2 -20.61 -37.40 11.75
N ILE A 3 -20.65 -36.46 10.81
CA ILE A 3 -21.34 -36.63 9.52
C ILE A 3 -20.49 -37.58 8.68
N ASP A 4 -21.09 -38.67 8.19
CA ASP A 4 -20.45 -39.51 7.17
C ASP A 4 -20.73 -38.85 5.79
N PRO A 5 -19.69 -38.39 5.05
CA PRO A 5 -19.90 -37.78 3.73
C PRO A 5 -20.64 -38.67 2.73
N LYS A 6 -20.65 -39.98 2.92
CA LYS A 6 -21.33 -40.93 2.02
C LYS A 6 -22.86 -40.91 2.16
N ASP A 7 -23.37 -40.47 3.32
CA ASP A 7 -24.82 -40.41 3.59
C ASP A 7 -25.42 -39.07 3.12
N ILE A 8 -24.58 -38.13 2.62
CA ILE A 8 -25.00 -36.80 2.20
C ILE A 8 -25.08 -36.73 0.69
N LYS A 9 -26.28 -36.42 0.19
CA LYS A 9 -26.52 -36.07 -1.21
C LYS A 9 -26.71 -34.56 -1.33
N ILE A 10 -25.72 -33.91 -1.94
CA ILE A 10 -25.61 -32.44 -2.04
C ILE A 10 -26.26 -31.97 -3.34
N LEU A 11 -27.08 -30.92 -3.27
CA LEU A 11 -27.45 -30.09 -4.41
C LEU A 11 -26.55 -28.85 -4.40
N LEU A 12 -25.61 -28.77 -5.34
CA LEU A 12 -24.71 -27.65 -5.53
C LEU A 12 -25.25 -26.72 -6.62
N VAL A 13 -25.58 -25.48 -6.26
CA VAL A 13 -26.20 -24.49 -7.13
C VAL A 13 -25.26 -23.31 -7.31
N GLU A 14 -24.69 -23.19 -8.52
CA GLU A 14 -23.66 -22.20 -8.85
C GLU A 14 -23.70 -21.92 -10.36
N ASP A 15 -23.84 -20.69 -10.77
CA ASP A 15 -23.94 -20.33 -12.19
C ASP A 15 -22.57 -20.25 -12.89
N ALA A 16 -21.53 -19.81 -12.14
CA ALA A 16 -20.17 -19.73 -12.66
C ALA A 16 -19.52 -21.10 -12.79
N THR A 17 -19.34 -21.58 -14.02
CA THR A 17 -18.77 -22.90 -14.32
C THR A 17 -17.42 -23.14 -13.66
N THR A 18 -16.56 -22.11 -13.61
CA THR A 18 -15.23 -22.21 -12.98
C THR A 18 -15.34 -22.37 -11.46
N MET A 19 -16.23 -21.61 -10.83
CA MET A 19 -16.46 -21.68 -9.38
C MET A 19 -17.09 -23.01 -9.02
N ARG A 20 -18.11 -23.48 -9.76
CA ARG A 20 -18.74 -24.78 -9.55
C ARG A 20 -17.74 -25.94 -9.60
N LYS A 21 -16.78 -25.91 -10.56
CA LYS A 21 -15.69 -26.92 -10.61
C LYS A 21 -14.80 -26.89 -9.39
N LEU A 22 -14.52 -25.70 -8.83
CA LEU A 22 -13.74 -25.54 -7.58
C LEU A 22 -14.46 -26.12 -6.39
N GLU A 23 -15.73 -25.76 -6.25
CA GLU A 23 -16.58 -26.24 -5.17
C GLU A 23 -16.71 -27.75 -5.23
N LEU A 24 -16.92 -28.32 -6.42
CA LEU A 24 -16.89 -29.76 -6.64
C LEU A 24 -15.57 -30.41 -6.23
N LYS A 25 -14.44 -29.82 -6.61
CA LYS A 25 -13.12 -30.33 -6.22
C LYS A 25 -12.94 -30.29 -4.69
N SER A 26 -13.39 -29.22 -4.04
CA SER A 26 -13.34 -29.08 -2.59
C SER A 26 -14.22 -30.11 -1.89
N LEU A 27 -15.47 -30.27 -2.32
CA LEU A 27 -16.40 -31.26 -1.77
C LEU A 27 -15.88 -32.69 -1.96
N LYS A 28 -15.36 -33.05 -3.13
CA LYS A 28 -14.76 -34.35 -3.39
C LYS A 28 -13.52 -34.61 -2.52
N SER A 29 -12.69 -33.61 -2.28
CA SER A 29 -11.53 -33.72 -1.38
C SER A 29 -11.92 -33.96 0.08
N LEU A 30 -13.15 -33.59 0.46
CA LEU A 30 -13.75 -33.83 1.78
C LEU A 30 -14.48 -35.19 1.88
N GLY A 31 -14.53 -35.93 0.77
CA GLY A 31 -15.15 -37.25 0.72
C GLY A 31 -16.62 -37.27 0.30
N PHE A 32 -17.21 -36.13 -0.10
CA PHE A 32 -18.56 -36.08 -0.65
C PHE A 32 -18.55 -36.51 -2.12
N GLU A 33 -19.21 -37.61 -2.43
CA GLU A 33 -19.27 -38.19 -3.78
C GLU A 33 -20.62 -37.99 -4.46
N ASN A 34 -21.71 -37.87 -3.67
CA ASN A 34 -23.08 -37.74 -4.18
C ASN A 34 -23.45 -36.25 -4.35
N ILE A 35 -23.13 -35.68 -5.51
CA ILE A 35 -23.34 -34.24 -5.79
C ILE A 35 -24.16 -34.10 -7.06
N THR A 36 -25.31 -33.43 -6.98
CA THR A 36 -26.13 -32.98 -8.09
C THR A 36 -25.84 -31.51 -8.34
N GLU A 37 -25.62 -31.13 -9.58
CA GLU A 37 -25.27 -29.75 -9.97
C GLU A 37 -26.47 -29.03 -10.58
N ALA A 38 -26.62 -27.73 -10.30
CA ALA A 38 -27.56 -26.83 -10.96
C ALA A 38 -26.89 -25.47 -11.24
N GLY A 39 -27.25 -24.83 -12.33
CA GLY A 39 -26.69 -23.54 -12.75
C GLY A 39 -27.48 -22.31 -12.30
N ASN A 40 -28.63 -22.47 -11.66
CA ASN A 40 -29.47 -21.42 -11.10
C ASN A 40 -30.56 -22.02 -10.21
N GLY A 41 -31.31 -21.18 -9.50
CA GLY A 41 -32.36 -21.61 -8.58
C GLY A 41 -33.53 -22.34 -9.25
N GLU A 42 -33.91 -22.00 -10.49
CA GLU A 42 -34.98 -22.70 -11.22
C GLU A 42 -34.57 -24.15 -11.52
N GLU A 43 -33.36 -24.35 -12.03
CA GLU A 43 -32.81 -25.70 -12.27
C GLU A 43 -32.66 -26.48 -10.97
N ALA A 44 -32.29 -25.82 -9.87
CA ALA A 44 -32.22 -26.41 -8.56
C ALA A 44 -33.60 -26.93 -8.09
N LEU A 45 -34.68 -26.18 -8.32
CA LEU A 45 -36.05 -26.64 -8.01
C LEU A 45 -36.46 -27.83 -8.83
N GLU A 46 -36.15 -27.88 -10.13
CA GLU A 46 -36.41 -29.03 -10.99
C GLU A 46 -35.70 -30.29 -10.46
N LYS A 47 -34.41 -30.14 -10.06
CA LYS A 47 -33.64 -31.23 -9.49
C LYS A 47 -34.23 -31.73 -8.14
N LEU A 48 -34.64 -30.83 -7.25
CA LEU A 48 -35.29 -31.19 -5.99
C LEU A 48 -36.59 -31.96 -6.18
N GLN A 49 -37.33 -31.68 -7.26
CA GLN A 49 -38.58 -32.36 -7.57
C GLN A 49 -38.37 -33.74 -8.27
N GLN A 50 -37.32 -33.85 -9.07
CA GLN A 50 -37.05 -35.04 -9.89
C GLN A 50 -36.18 -36.07 -9.18
N GLU A 51 -35.27 -35.61 -8.31
CA GLU A 51 -34.30 -36.47 -7.64
C GLU A 51 -34.66 -36.67 -6.15
N THR A 52 -34.80 -37.91 -5.76
CA THR A 52 -35.04 -38.27 -4.34
C THR A 52 -33.72 -38.30 -3.56
N GLY A 53 -33.81 -37.96 -2.27
CA GLY A 53 -32.74 -38.15 -1.30
C GLY A 53 -31.73 -37.00 -1.21
N ILE A 54 -31.93 -35.87 -1.91
CA ILE A 54 -31.17 -34.65 -1.67
C ILE A 54 -31.44 -34.21 -0.23
N ASN A 55 -30.39 -34.13 0.59
CA ASN A 55 -30.49 -33.82 2.02
C ASN A 55 -29.54 -32.71 2.48
N PHE A 56 -28.88 -32.01 1.54
CA PHE A 56 -28.10 -30.81 1.78
C PHE A 56 -28.07 -29.91 0.54
N ILE A 57 -28.22 -28.60 0.72
CA ILE A 57 -28.17 -27.63 -0.36
C ILE A 57 -27.02 -26.65 -0.10
N ILE A 58 -26.18 -26.44 -1.11
CA ILE A 58 -25.18 -25.37 -1.16
C ILE A 58 -25.57 -24.50 -2.35
N SER A 59 -25.85 -23.22 -2.12
CA SER A 59 -26.28 -22.31 -3.18
C SER A 59 -25.54 -21.00 -3.16
N ASP A 60 -25.11 -20.54 -4.33
CA ASP A 60 -24.70 -19.15 -4.50
C ASP A 60 -25.87 -18.20 -4.22
N TRP A 61 -25.54 -17.00 -3.78
CA TRP A 61 -26.51 -15.94 -3.51
C TRP A 61 -27.04 -15.33 -4.81
N ASN A 62 -26.12 -14.89 -5.68
CA ASN A 62 -26.42 -14.16 -6.91
C ASN A 62 -26.34 -15.04 -8.15
N MET A 63 -27.47 -15.48 -8.63
CA MET A 63 -27.57 -16.27 -9.87
C MET A 63 -28.63 -15.69 -10.80
N PRO A 64 -28.50 -15.90 -12.12
CA PRO A 64 -29.52 -15.50 -13.08
C PRO A 64 -30.83 -16.27 -12.89
N LYS A 65 -31.96 -15.70 -13.32
CA LYS A 65 -33.32 -16.25 -13.23
C LYS A 65 -33.84 -16.30 -11.79
N MET A 66 -33.32 -17.18 -10.95
CA MET A 66 -33.65 -17.32 -9.53
C MET A 66 -32.37 -17.36 -8.71
N GLY A 67 -32.21 -16.41 -7.80
CA GLY A 67 -31.06 -16.33 -6.88
C GLY A 67 -31.18 -17.28 -5.67
N GLY A 68 -30.10 -17.40 -4.91
CA GLY A 68 -30.06 -18.29 -3.74
C GLY A 68 -31.01 -17.91 -2.62
N TYR A 69 -31.28 -16.60 -2.43
CA TYR A 69 -32.24 -16.14 -1.43
C TYR A 69 -33.69 -16.53 -1.79
N GLU A 70 -34.07 -16.40 -3.04
CA GLU A 70 -35.38 -16.82 -3.55
C GLU A 70 -35.53 -18.33 -3.46
N LEU A 71 -34.48 -19.10 -3.81
CA LEU A 71 -34.43 -20.54 -3.64
C LEU A 71 -34.59 -20.94 -2.17
N LEU A 72 -33.86 -20.31 -1.23
CA LEU A 72 -34.00 -20.54 0.20
C LEU A 72 -35.43 -20.32 0.68
N THR A 73 -36.02 -19.20 0.30
CA THR A 73 -37.39 -18.84 0.68
C THR A 73 -38.39 -19.88 0.19
N TRP A 74 -38.23 -20.37 -1.03
CA TRP A 74 -39.05 -21.42 -1.60
C TRP A 74 -38.86 -22.76 -0.85
N VAL A 75 -37.61 -23.17 -0.59
CA VAL A 75 -37.27 -24.39 0.17
C VAL A 75 -37.90 -24.36 1.55
N ARG A 76 -37.85 -23.24 2.27
CA ARG A 76 -38.43 -23.10 3.62
C ARG A 76 -39.96 -23.04 3.61
N ALA A 77 -40.58 -22.64 2.51
CA ALA A 77 -42.02 -22.66 2.36
C ALA A 77 -42.59 -24.06 1.95
N SER A 78 -41.72 -24.97 1.51
CA SER A 78 -42.11 -26.28 1.00
C SER A 78 -42.20 -27.32 2.15
N GLU A 79 -43.34 -27.97 2.33
CA GLU A 79 -43.51 -29.03 3.33
C GLU A 79 -42.52 -30.20 3.18
N ASN A 80 -42.08 -30.51 1.97
CA ASN A 80 -41.19 -31.62 1.68
C ASN A 80 -39.70 -31.29 1.84
N PHE A 81 -39.32 -30.00 1.82
CA PHE A 81 -37.91 -29.61 1.76
C PHE A 81 -37.49 -28.62 2.86
N LYS A 82 -38.43 -28.12 3.66
CA LYS A 82 -38.21 -27.08 4.67
C LYS A 82 -37.12 -27.41 5.69
N ASP A 83 -36.89 -28.68 5.96
CA ASP A 83 -35.94 -29.15 6.98
C ASP A 83 -34.55 -29.46 6.39
N ILE A 84 -34.37 -29.36 5.06
CA ILE A 84 -33.07 -29.62 4.43
C ILE A 84 -32.10 -28.52 4.88
N PRO A 85 -30.93 -28.86 5.47
CA PRO A 85 -29.89 -27.90 5.77
C PRO A 85 -29.47 -27.14 4.50
N PHE A 86 -29.38 -25.80 4.62
CA PHE A 86 -29.11 -24.92 3.51
C PHE A 86 -27.88 -24.04 3.85
N LEU A 87 -26.79 -24.23 3.12
CA LEU A 87 -25.58 -23.44 3.19
C LEU A 87 -25.60 -22.40 2.06
N MET A 88 -25.60 -21.12 2.42
CA MET A 88 -25.52 -20.03 1.46
C MET A 88 -24.06 -19.69 1.19
N ALA A 89 -23.63 -19.81 -0.05
CA ALA A 89 -22.34 -19.30 -0.51
C ALA A 89 -22.52 -17.85 -0.97
N THR A 90 -21.85 -16.90 -0.32
CA THR A 90 -22.06 -15.47 -0.56
C THR A 90 -20.81 -14.83 -1.15
N GLY A 91 -21.01 -13.94 -2.12
CA GLY A 91 -19.97 -13.04 -2.60
C GLY A 91 -19.64 -11.97 -1.55
N GLN A 92 -18.49 -11.34 -1.70
CA GLN A 92 -18.03 -10.29 -0.79
C GLN A 92 -18.84 -9.00 -0.97
N GLY A 93 -19.37 -8.46 0.12
CA GLY A 93 -20.21 -7.27 0.13
C GLY A 93 -21.69 -7.53 0.46
N GLU A 94 -22.11 -8.78 0.55
CA GLU A 94 -23.50 -9.19 0.78
C GLU A 94 -23.86 -9.37 2.26
N LEU A 95 -22.93 -9.13 3.18
CA LEU A 95 -23.14 -9.23 4.64
C LEU A 95 -24.31 -8.38 5.17
N ARG A 96 -24.70 -7.32 4.45
CA ARG A 96 -25.96 -6.61 4.76
C ARG A 96 -27.21 -7.44 4.47
N GLN A 97 -27.09 -8.48 3.66
CA GLN A 97 -28.17 -9.38 3.28
C GLN A 97 -28.20 -10.64 4.16
N GLU A 98 -27.11 -10.96 4.88
CA GLU A 98 -27.06 -12.09 5.83
C GLU A 98 -28.19 -12.06 6.84
N LYS A 99 -28.52 -10.87 7.36
CA LYS A 99 -29.64 -10.71 8.29
C LYS A 99 -30.97 -11.18 7.71
N LYS A 100 -31.23 -10.88 6.43
CA LYS A 100 -32.44 -11.34 5.72
C LYS A 100 -32.46 -12.85 5.56
N ALA A 101 -31.33 -13.47 5.25
CA ALA A 101 -31.27 -14.91 5.09
C ALA A 101 -31.33 -15.67 6.42
N ILE A 102 -30.81 -15.09 7.51
CA ILE A 102 -30.98 -15.63 8.86
C ILE A 102 -32.48 -15.62 9.23
N GLU A 103 -33.17 -14.51 8.96
CA GLU A 103 -34.63 -14.42 9.16
C GLU A 103 -35.41 -15.39 8.26
N ALA A 104 -34.88 -15.69 7.07
CA ALA A 104 -35.44 -16.67 6.14
C ALA A 104 -35.09 -18.14 6.50
N GLY A 105 -34.27 -18.39 7.52
CA GLY A 105 -33.96 -19.73 8.02
C GLY A 105 -32.81 -20.44 7.29
N VAL A 106 -31.78 -19.73 6.85
CA VAL A 106 -30.53 -20.34 6.38
C VAL A 106 -29.84 -21.10 7.51
N SER A 107 -29.17 -22.22 7.20
CA SER A 107 -28.51 -23.04 8.23
C SER A 107 -27.09 -22.56 8.53
N SER A 108 -26.35 -22.07 7.53
CA SER A 108 -25.04 -21.47 7.67
C SER A 108 -24.67 -20.67 6.42
N PHE A 109 -23.56 -19.91 6.51
CA PHE A 109 -22.99 -19.13 5.41
C PHE A 109 -21.54 -19.51 5.18
N VAL A 110 -21.10 -19.45 3.92
CA VAL A 110 -19.69 -19.49 3.56
C VAL A 110 -19.38 -18.35 2.59
N ALA A 111 -18.38 -17.54 2.92
CA ALA A 111 -17.97 -16.44 2.04
C ALA A 111 -17.03 -16.94 0.94
N LYS A 112 -17.33 -16.59 -0.32
CA LYS A 112 -16.48 -16.92 -1.49
C LYS A 112 -15.31 -15.94 -1.62
N PRO A 113 -14.11 -16.40 -2.02
CA PRO A 113 -13.73 -17.80 -2.24
C PRO A 113 -13.45 -18.53 -0.92
N PHE A 114 -13.77 -19.80 -0.84
CA PHE A 114 -13.53 -20.65 0.31
C PHE A 114 -12.68 -21.88 -0.04
N ASN A 115 -11.91 -22.38 0.92
CA ASN A 115 -11.16 -23.62 0.77
C ASN A 115 -11.94 -24.81 1.38
N ALA A 116 -11.43 -26.04 1.16
CA ALA A 116 -12.10 -27.25 1.63
C ALA A 116 -12.30 -27.29 3.15
N GLU A 117 -11.39 -26.74 3.94
CA GLU A 117 -11.51 -26.72 5.41
C GLU A 117 -12.57 -25.73 5.90
N GLU A 118 -12.65 -24.55 5.28
CA GLU A 118 -13.70 -23.56 5.54
C GLU A 118 -15.07 -24.15 5.20
N LEU A 119 -15.17 -24.76 4.01
CA LEU A 119 -16.40 -25.41 3.57
C LEU A 119 -16.81 -26.51 4.54
N LYS A 120 -15.88 -27.37 4.99
CA LYS A 120 -16.14 -28.41 5.99
C LYS A 120 -16.65 -27.82 7.30
N ASN A 121 -16.02 -26.78 7.83
CA ASN A 121 -16.45 -26.15 9.08
C ASN A 121 -17.89 -25.62 8.97
N LYS A 122 -18.25 -25.03 7.82
CA LYS A 122 -19.59 -24.50 7.56
C LYS A 122 -20.64 -25.58 7.30
N ILE A 123 -20.23 -26.68 6.71
CA ILE A 123 -21.08 -27.90 6.62
C ILE A 123 -21.36 -28.45 8.02
N ASP A 124 -20.34 -28.64 8.85
CA ASP A 124 -20.48 -29.11 10.23
C ASP A 124 -21.40 -28.18 11.05
N GLU A 125 -21.31 -26.86 10.84
CA GLU A 125 -22.19 -25.87 11.44
C GLU A 125 -23.63 -25.99 10.95
N ALA A 126 -23.85 -26.16 9.65
CA ALA A 126 -25.16 -26.29 9.03
C ALA A 126 -25.93 -27.52 9.53
N PHE A 127 -25.21 -28.60 9.89
CA PHE A 127 -25.77 -29.80 10.48
C PHE A 127 -25.83 -29.78 12.03
N GLY A 128 -25.44 -28.69 12.69
CA GLY A 128 -25.48 -28.53 14.14
C GLY A 128 -24.50 -29.44 14.90
N THR A 129 -23.47 -29.96 14.24
CA THR A 129 -22.46 -30.85 14.86
C THR A 129 -21.39 -30.06 15.64
N LYS A 130 -21.20 -28.78 15.35
CA LYS A 130 -20.50 -27.78 16.18
C LYS A 130 -21.55 -26.82 16.73
N LYS A 131 -21.70 -26.72 18.05
CA LYS A 131 -22.44 -25.61 18.66
C LYS A 131 -21.71 -24.32 18.29
N ALA A 132 -22.47 -23.33 17.83
CA ALA A 132 -22.00 -21.96 17.81
C ALA A 132 -21.55 -21.63 19.25
N GLU A 133 -20.26 -21.39 19.45
CA GLU A 133 -19.74 -20.97 20.75
C GLU A 133 -20.38 -19.62 21.07
N GLU A 134 -21.13 -19.56 22.17
CA GLU A 134 -21.78 -18.32 22.62
C GLU A 134 -20.73 -17.22 22.85
N PHE A 135 -20.98 -16.07 22.29
CA PHE A 135 -20.09 -14.89 22.21
C PHE A 135 -19.61 -14.34 23.56
N SER A 136 -20.11 -14.82 24.72
CA SER A 136 -19.85 -14.22 26.03
C SER A 136 -18.64 -14.79 26.79
N ASP A 137 -18.14 -16.00 26.45
CA ASP A 137 -17.09 -16.65 27.24
C ASP A 137 -15.68 -16.63 26.62
N ILE A 138 -15.57 -16.14 25.37
CA ILE A 138 -14.27 -16.15 24.64
C ILE A 138 -13.34 -15.03 25.17
N HIS A 139 -13.91 -13.92 25.62
CA HIS A 139 -13.13 -12.77 26.11
C HIS A 139 -12.32 -13.02 27.39
N ALA A 140 -12.73 -13.98 28.23
CA ALA A 140 -12.07 -14.25 29.51
C ALA A 140 -10.86 -15.20 29.44
N ARG A 141 -10.68 -15.97 28.34
CA ARG A 141 -9.68 -17.04 28.27
C ARG A 141 -8.44 -16.72 27.44
N HIS A 142 -8.36 -15.58 26.75
CA HIS A 142 -7.31 -15.32 25.76
C HIS A 142 -6.06 -14.56 26.26
N HIS A 143 -6.10 -14.01 27.48
CA HIS A 143 -4.95 -13.30 28.05
C HIS A 143 -4.31 -14.08 29.20
N ALA A 144 -3.81 -15.29 28.92
CA ALA A 144 -2.84 -15.90 29.83
C ALA A 144 -1.59 -15.04 29.77
N SER A 145 -1.30 -14.35 30.90
CA SER A 145 -0.05 -13.59 31.05
C SER A 145 1.14 -14.46 30.72
N SER A 146 1.97 -14.01 29.78
CA SER A 146 3.29 -14.59 29.59
C SER A 146 4.13 -14.42 30.87
N SER A 147 5.14 -15.23 31.05
CA SER A 147 5.94 -15.37 32.26
C SER A 147 6.72 -14.13 32.73
N ALA A 148 6.40 -12.91 32.24
CA ALA A 148 7.11 -11.67 32.56
C ALA A 148 6.28 -10.37 32.48
N GLY A 149 4.94 -10.43 32.57
CA GLY A 149 4.11 -9.23 32.50
C GLY A 149 3.92 -8.64 31.10
N LYS A 150 4.33 -9.37 30.05
CA LYS A 150 4.13 -9.00 28.65
C LYS A 150 2.75 -9.43 28.15
N VAL A 151 2.17 -8.68 27.19
CA VAL A 151 0.99 -9.12 26.47
C VAL A 151 1.38 -10.03 25.30
N ARG A 152 0.67 -11.14 25.10
CA ARG A 152 0.83 -11.97 23.91
C ARG A 152 -0.10 -11.47 22.81
N LEU A 153 0.47 -10.92 21.74
CA LEU A 153 -0.26 -10.41 20.58
C LEU A 153 -0.45 -11.53 19.55
N LYS A 154 -1.70 -11.91 19.32
CA LYS A 154 -2.09 -12.86 18.27
C LYS A 154 -2.30 -12.11 16.97
N ILE A 155 -1.52 -12.43 15.95
CA ILE A 155 -1.49 -11.69 14.68
C ILE A 155 -1.83 -12.63 13.53
N ALA A 156 -2.96 -12.37 12.85
CA ALA A 156 -3.32 -13.10 11.65
C ALA A 156 -2.51 -12.66 10.44
N HIS A 157 -2.11 -13.61 9.61
CA HIS A 157 -1.41 -13.37 8.35
C HIS A 157 -1.67 -14.47 7.32
N ILE A 158 -1.43 -14.20 6.02
CA ILE A 158 -1.36 -15.21 4.96
C ILE A 158 0.07 -15.32 4.41
N GLN A 159 0.35 -16.36 3.61
CA GLN A 159 1.69 -16.71 3.13
C GLN A 159 2.07 -15.97 1.83
N ILE A 160 2.24 -14.65 1.91
CA ILE A 160 2.64 -13.77 0.81
C ILE A 160 3.73 -12.80 1.27
N THR A 161 4.52 -12.25 0.33
CA THR A 161 5.58 -11.29 0.67
C THR A 161 5.06 -10.03 1.34
N ASP A 162 3.82 -9.68 1.10
CA ASP A 162 3.12 -8.53 1.70
C ASP A 162 3.09 -8.58 3.23
N HIS A 163 3.20 -9.79 3.81
CA HIS A 163 3.22 -10.02 5.25
C HIS A 163 4.60 -10.41 5.80
N LEU A 164 5.66 -10.28 4.99
CA LEU A 164 7.01 -10.70 5.38
C LEU A 164 7.54 -9.98 6.63
N VAL A 165 7.07 -8.75 6.88
CA VAL A 165 7.42 -8.03 8.13
C VAL A 165 7.09 -8.86 9.38
N ALA A 166 5.96 -9.57 9.40
CA ALA A 166 5.58 -10.44 10.50
C ALA A 166 6.56 -11.61 10.68
N GLY A 167 6.97 -12.25 9.58
CA GLY A 167 7.98 -13.32 9.61
C GLY A 167 9.36 -12.84 10.06
N VAL A 168 9.75 -11.61 9.68
CA VAL A 168 11.00 -11.01 10.13
C VAL A 168 10.93 -10.67 11.63
N ILE A 169 9.82 -10.14 12.13
CA ILE A 169 9.62 -9.88 13.57
C ILE A 169 9.80 -11.17 14.37
N ASP A 170 9.11 -12.23 13.99
CA ASP A 170 9.21 -13.53 14.64
C ASP A 170 10.65 -14.06 14.64
N HIS A 171 11.33 -13.96 13.50
CA HIS A 171 12.74 -14.35 13.38
C HIS A 171 13.65 -13.53 14.31
N LEU A 172 13.51 -12.20 14.33
CA LEU A 172 14.35 -11.31 15.15
C LEU A 172 14.16 -11.57 16.65
N ILE A 173 12.92 -11.81 17.08
CA ILE A 173 12.59 -12.15 18.47
C ILE A 173 13.13 -13.54 18.83
N THR A 174 12.85 -14.55 18.01
CA THR A 174 13.29 -15.94 18.23
C THR A 174 14.82 -16.07 18.30
N LYS A 175 15.55 -15.26 17.52
CA LYS A 175 17.02 -15.21 17.54
C LYS A 175 17.59 -14.31 18.65
N GLY A 176 16.76 -13.68 19.46
CA GLY A 176 17.19 -12.77 20.51
C GLY A 176 17.88 -11.48 20.00
N ILE A 177 17.69 -11.12 18.72
CA ILE A 177 18.21 -9.88 18.13
C ILE A 177 17.38 -8.69 18.61
N VAL A 178 16.07 -8.89 18.75
CA VAL A 178 15.13 -7.96 19.37
C VAL A 178 14.52 -8.66 20.58
N THR A 179 14.48 -7.98 21.72
CA THR A 179 13.85 -8.48 22.94
C THR A 179 12.78 -7.49 23.39
N PRO A 180 11.53 -7.65 22.91
CA PRO A 180 10.46 -6.75 23.29
C PRO A 180 10.25 -6.74 24.81
N LYS A 181 9.96 -5.58 25.37
CA LYS A 181 9.73 -5.41 26.81
C LYS A 181 8.27 -5.64 27.19
N TYR A 182 7.33 -5.24 26.31
CA TYR A 182 5.91 -5.16 26.63
C TYR A 182 5.06 -6.21 25.92
N PHE A 183 5.58 -6.88 24.87
CA PHE A 183 4.81 -7.88 24.13
C PHE A 183 5.60 -9.14 23.76
N ASP A 184 4.87 -10.21 23.47
CA ASP A 184 5.33 -11.39 22.73
C ASP A 184 4.43 -11.57 21.52
N VAL A 185 4.92 -12.16 20.42
CA VAL A 185 4.16 -12.40 19.18
C VAL A 185 3.72 -13.86 19.08
N GLU A 186 2.46 -14.06 18.68
CA GLU A 186 1.92 -15.33 18.24
C GLU A 186 1.34 -15.18 16.84
N LEU A 187 2.06 -15.66 15.82
CA LEU A 187 1.61 -15.57 14.44
C LEU A 187 0.58 -16.67 14.13
N GLN A 188 -0.60 -16.28 13.64
CA GLN A 188 -1.64 -17.17 13.21
C GLN A 188 -1.76 -17.16 11.69
N ARG A 189 -1.29 -18.26 11.07
CA ARG A 189 -1.35 -18.45 9.63
C ARG A 189 -2.77 -18.77 9.19
N MET A 190 -3.32 -17.93 8.31
CA MET A 190 -4.63 -18.11 7.69
C MET A 190 -4.46 -18.57 6.23
N LYS A 191 -5.43 -19.31 5.71
CA LYS A 191 -5.38 -19.84 4.34
C LYS A 191 -5.93 -18.88 3.29
N GLY A 192 -6.65 -17.83 3.69
CA GLY A 192 -7.24 -16.86 2.77
C GLY A 192 -7.72 -15.59 3.47
N TRP A 193 -8.12 -14.61 2.69
CA TRP A 193 -8.51 -13.27 3.18
C TRP A 193 -9.78 -13.28 4.03
N ASN A 194 -10.72 -14.17 3.73
CA ASN A 194 -11.97 -14.30 4.49
C ASN A 194 -11.72 -14.74 5.92
N LEU A 195 -10.79 -15.69 6.14
CA LEU A 195 -10.41 -16.13 7.47
C LEU A 195 -9.73 -15.02 8.28
N VAL A 196 -8.86 -14.22 7.64
CA VAL A 196 -8.24 -13.04 8.29
C VAL A 196 -9.32 -12.04 8.70
N ARG A 197 -10.25 -11.74 7.79
CA ARG A 197 -11.39 -10.83 8.01
C ARG A 197 -12.27 -11.31 9.17
N GLU A 198 -12.64 -12.57 9.16
CA GLU A 198 -13.49 -13.18 10.19
C GLU A 198 -12.80 -13.21 11.55
N ALA A 199 -11.52 -13.60 11.61
CA ALA A 199 -10.74 -13.64 12.84
C ALA A 199 -10.64 -12.26 13.50
N LEU A 200 -10.38 -11.21 12.70
CA LEU A 200 -10.29 -9.83 13.18
C LEU A 200 -11.68 -9.32 13.62
N ALA A 201 -12.74 -9.62 12.87
CA ALA A 201 -14.11 -9.24 13.20
C ALA A 201 -14.60 -9.88 14.49
N LYS A 202 -14.34 -11.18 14.68
CA LYS A 202 -14.75 -11.95 15.88
C LYS A 202 -13.84 -11.74 17.08
N GLY A 203 -12.68 -11.06 16.93
CA GLY A 203 -11.72 -10.86 18.01
C GLY A 203 -10.99 -12.14 18.44
N THR A 204 -10.87 -13.14 17.56
CA THR A 204 -10.04 -14.35 17.83
C THR A 204 -8.55 -14.07 17.66
N VAL A 205 -8.21 -12.93 17.04
CA VAL A 205 -6.87 -12.36 16.94
C VAL A 205 -6.88 -10.91 17.40
N ASP A 206 -5.76 -10.44 17.90
CA ASP A 206 -5.57 -9.08 18.42
C ASP A 206 -5.25 -8.09 17.30
N ALA A 207 -4.54 -8.55 16.28
CA ALA A 207 -4.17 -7.77 15.10
C ALA A 207 -4.12 -8.66 13.85
N ALA A 208 -4.07 -8.02 12.69
CA ALA A 208 -3.90 -8.73 11.42
C ALA A 208 -3.06 -7.90 10.43
N CYS A 209 -2.25 -8.61 9.65
CA CYS A 209 -1.78 -8.13 8.36
C CYS A 209 -2.92 -8.35 7.36
N VAL A 210 -3.52 -7.28 6.85
CA VAL A 210 -4.75 -7.35 6.07
C VAL A 210 -4.77 -6.32 4.95
N LEU A 211 -5.47 -6.62 3.84
CA LEU A 211 -5.70 -5.64 2.77
C LEU A 211 -6.38 -4.39 3.31
N ALA A 212 -5.86 -3.21 2.98
CA ALA A 212 -6.40 -1.93 3.46
C ALA A 212 -7.91 -1.78 3.20
N PRO A 213 -8.46 -2.13 2.01
CA PRO A 213 -9.90 -2.04 1.78
C PRO A 213 -10.73 -2.99 2.64
N ILE A 214 -10.21 -4.18 3.00
CA ILE A 214 -10.90 -5.11 3.93
C ILE A 214 -10.97 -4.49 5.33
N ALA A 215 -9.88 -3.90 5.81
CA ALA A 215 -9.86 -3.25 7.13
C ALA A 215 -10.79 -2.04 7.18
N MET A 216 -10.86 -1.24 6.10
CA MET A 216 -11.82 -0.14 5.95
C MET A 216 -13.27 -0.63 5.99
N ASP A 217 -13.57 -1.73 5.31
CA ASP A 217 -14.90 -2.33 5.28
C ASP A 217 -15.31 -2.83 6.68
N LEU A 218 -14.44 -3.54 7.39
CA LEU A 218 -14.67 -3.95 8.77
C LEU A 218 -14.95 -2.75 9.69
N PHE A 219 -14.15 -1.68 9.57
CA PHE A 219 -14.38 -0.47 10.34
C PHE A 219 -15.73 0.19 10.01
N SER A 220 -16.12 0.22 8.73
CA SER A 220 -17.42 0.74 8.29
C SER A 220 -18.61 -0.02 8.87
N MET A 221 -18.41 -1.30 9.20
CA MET A 221 -19.38 -2.19 9.83
C MET A 221 -19.41 -2.07 11.36
N GLY A 222 -18.58 -1.18 11.94
CA GLY A 222 -18.51 -0.96 13.38
C GLY A 222 -17.59 -1.92 14.14
N VAL A 223 -16.76 -2.71 13.45
CA VAL A 223 -15.73 -3.53 14.12
C VAL A 223 -14.72 -2.59 14.78
N PRO A 224 -14.46 -2.73 16.11
CA PRO A 224 -13.61 -1.80 16.85
C PRO A 224 -12.12 -2.07 16.59
N ILE A 225 -11.62 -1.60 15.45
CA ILE A 225 -10.24 -1.73 15.01
C ILE A 225 -9.65 -0.40 14.57
N LYS A 226 -8.33 -0.28 14.63
CA LYS A 226 -7.56 0.85 14.10
C LYS A 226 -6.46 0.34 13.19
N LEU A 227 -6.13 1.13 12.17
CA LEU A 227 -4.92 0.99 11.38
C LEU A 227 -3.78 1.73 12.08
N ILE A 228 -2.67 1.04 12.35
CA ILE A 228 -1.51 1.61 13.05
C ILE A 228 -0.25 1.72 12.18
N SER A 229 -0.14 0.95 11.11
CA SER A 229 1.01 0.95 10.19
C SER A 229 0.64 0.27 8.87
N LEU A 230 1.43 0.50 7.83
CA LEU A 230 1.46 -0.39 6.65
C LEU A 230 2.29 -1.63 6.96
N THR A 231 2.15 -2.70 6.15
CA THR A 231 3.09 -3.82 6.11
C THR A 231 4.08 -3.65 4.97
N HIS A 232 3.66 -3.01 3.89
CA HIS A 232 4.47 -2.73 2.70
C HIS A 232 3.78 -1.72 1.78
N LYS A 233 4.52 -1.28 0.77
CA LYS A 233 4.03 -0.55 -0.41
C LYS A 233 4.39 -1.32 -1.67
N ASN A 234 3.65 -1.13 -2.78
CA ASN A 234 3.79 -1.90 -4.03
C ASN A 234 3.65 -3.42 -3.80
N GLY A 235 4.50 -4.24 -4.43
CA GLY A 235 4.65 -5.68 -4.11
C GLY A 235 3.77 -6.62 -4.91
N SER A 236 2.94 -6.12 -5.81
CA SER A 236 2.06 -6.95 -6.63
C SER A 236 2.52 -6.99 -8.08
N ILE A 237 2.19 -8.10 -8.74
CA ILE A 237 2.57 -8.38 -10.10
C ILE A 237 1.34 -8.70 -10.95
N PHE A 238 1.26 -8.09 -12.12
CA PHE A 238 0.25 -8.38 -13.15
C PHE A 238 0.89 -9.29 -14.20
N VAL A 239 0.31 -10.47 -14.37
CA VAL A 239 0.75 -11.43 -15.38
C VAL A 239 -0.40 -11.79 -16.32
N ARG A 240 -0.07 -12.04 -17.60
CA ARG A 240 -1.00 -12.64 -18.55
C ARG A 240 -0.75 -14.14 -18.70
N ASN A 241 -1.76 -14.86 -19.14
CA ASN A 241 -1.63 -16.26 -19.49
C ASN A 241 -0.75 -16.42 -20.75
N LYS A 242 0.33 -17.20 -20.66
CA LYS A 242 1.24 -17.43 -21.79
C LYS A 242 0.71 -18.42 -22.82
N GLN A 243 -0.23 -19.29 -22.42
CA GLN A 243 -0.83 -20.29 -23.30
C GLN A 243 -1.91 -19.68 -24.23
N GLY A 244 -2.41 -18.49 -23.92
CA GLY A 244 -3.36 -17.78 -24.76
C GLY A 244 -2.69 -17.25 -26.05
N LEU A 245 -3.39 -17.40 -27.20
CA LEU A 245 -2.95 -16.80 -28.46
C LEU A 245 -2.86 -15.28 -28.31
N TYR A 246 -1.70 -14.72 -28.61
CA TYR A 246 -1.54 -13.26 -28.67
C TYR A 246 -2.28 -12.71 -29.88
N VAL A 247 -3.12 -11.71 -29.67
CA VAL A 247 -3.96 -11.07 -30.70
C VAL A 247 -3.73 -9.57 -30.68
N GLU A 248 -3.32 -9.02 -31.82
CA GLU A 248 -3.24 -7.56 -31.99
C GLU A 248 -4.62 -6.94 -32.30
N PRO A 249 -4.92 -5.72 -31.84
CA PRO A 249 -4.12 -4.97 -30.85
C PRO A 249 -4.20 -5.59 -29.44
N TYR A 250 -3.23 -5.28 -28.58
CA TYR A 250 -3.01 -5.84 -27.24
C TYR A 250 -4.29 -5.99 -26.37
N GLN A 251 -5.23 -5.04 -26.46
CA GLN A 251 -6.49 -5.09 -25.74
C GLN A 251 -7.33 -6.32 -26.08
N ASN A 252 -7.27 -6.79 -27.35
CA ASN A 252 -8.05 -7.93 -27.80
C ASN A 252 -7.66 -9.23 -27.11
N PHE A 253 -6.45 -9.31 -26.58
CA PHE A 253 -6.03 -10.46 -25.78
C PHE A 253 -6.92 -10.68 -24.56
N PHE A 254 -7.36 -9.61 -23.89
CA PHE A 254 -8.15 -9.70 -22.65
C PHE A 254 -9.66 -9.73 -22.89
N ARG A 255 -10.13 -9.32 -24.07
CA ARG A 255 -11.55 -9.18 -24.35
C ARG A 255 -12.29 -10.52 -24.30
N GLY A 256 -13.37 -10.57 -23.51
CA GLY A 256 -14.19 -11.77 -23.30
C GLY A 256 -13.57 -12.80 -22.34
N LYS A 257 -12.43 -12.48 -21.69
CA LYS A 257 -11.74 -13.42 -20.82
C LYS A 257 -11.95 -13.12 -19.34
N SER A 258 -11.84 -14.17 -18.54
CA SER A 258 -11.72 -14.08 -17.09
C SER A 258 -10.32 -13.65 -16.66
N PHE A 259 -10.25 -12.78 -15.66
CA PHE A 259 -9.03 -12.29 -15.05
C PHE A 259 -9.09 -12.46 -13.53
N TYR A 260 -8.09 -13.11 -12.93
CA TYR A 260 -8.16 -13.48 -11.52
C TYR A 260 -7.60 -12.40 -10.61
N ILE A 261 -8.32 -12.14 -9.52
CA ILE A 261 -7.98 -11.22 -8.45
C ILE A 261 -8.08 -11.92 -7.08
N PRO A 262 -7.31 -11.49 -6.05
CA PRO A 262 -7.30 -12.18 -4.76
C PRO A 262 -8.52 -11.89 -3.88
N HIS A 263 -9.20 -10.75 -4.12
CA HIS A 263 -10.35 -10.31 -3.35
C HIS A 263 -11.00 -9.10 -4.03
N THR A 264 -12.33 -8.96 -3.97
CA THR A 264 -13.01 -7.78 -4.53
C THR A 264 -12.61 -6.50 -3.80
N LEU A 265 -12.50 -6.53 -2.47
CA LEU A 265 -11.96 -5.44 -1.66
C LEU A 265 -10.43 -5.56 -1.57
N SER A 266 -9.75 -5.35 -2.70
CA SER A 266 -8.29 -5.36 -2.77
C SER A 266 -7.75 -4.23 -3.65
N VAL A 267 -6.56 -3.74 -3.31
CA VAL A 267 -5.83 -2.81 -4.17
C VAL A 267 -5.48 -3.45 -5.51
N HIS A 268 -5.27 -4.77 -5.55
CA HIS A 268 -5.09 -5.54 -6.79
C HIS A 268 -6.28 -5.36 -7.76
N HIS A 269 -7.51 -5.54 -7.26
CA HIS A 269 -8.73 -5.31 -8.05
C HIS A 269 -8.80 -3.88 -8.57
N MET A 270 -8.54 -2.91 -7.69
CA MET A 270 -8.52 -1.49 -8.06
C MET A 270 -7.50 -1.20 -9.17
N LEU A 271 -6.28 -1.69 -9.04
CA LEU A 271 -5.22 -1.49 -10.02
C LEU A 271 -5.53 -2.19 -11.36
N CYS A 272 -6.11 -3.39 -11.33
CA CYS A 272 -6.59 -4.07 -12.55
C CYS A 272 -7.68 -3.25 -13.24
N HIS A 273 -8.67 -2.75 -12.48
CA HIS A 273 -9.73 -1.89 -13.03
C HIS A 273 -9.13 -0.60 -13.64
N MET A 274 -8.17 0.04 -12.97
CA MET A 274 -7.44 1.20 -13.53
C MET A 274 -6.73 0.86 -14.83
N PHE A 275 -6.02 -0.28 -14.88
CA PHE A 275 -5.30 -0.73 -16.05
C PHE A 275 -6.24 -0.99 -17.23
N PHE A 276 -7.28 -1.81 -17.04
CA PHE A 276 -8.22 -2.13 -18.11
C PHE A 276 -8.93 -0.89 -18.65
N ASN A 277 -9.37 0.02 -17.78
CA ASN A 277 -9.94 1.30 -18.21
C ASN A 277 -8.94 2.13 -19.03
N ARG A 278 -7.66 2.15 -18.65
CA ARG A 278 -6.60 2.89 -19.36
C ARG A 278 -6.38 2.37 -20.78
N ILE A 279 -6.56 1.06 -21.01
CA ILE A 279 -6.45 0.45 -22.33
C ILE A 279 -7.81 0.35 -23.06
N GLY A 280 -8.87 1.00 -22.56
CA GLY A 280 -10.17 1.09 -23.22
C GLY A 280 -11.03 -0.17 -23.08
N LEU A 281 -10.80 -1.00 -22.06
CA LEU A 281 -11.62 -2.17 -21.74
C LEU A 281 -12.46 -1.92 -20.50
N LYS A 282 -13.73 -2.25 -20.56
CA LYS A 282 -14.61 -2.22 -19.40
C LYS A 282 -14.47 -3.55 -18.65
N SER A 283 -14.00 -3.49 -17.42
CA SER A 283 -13.88 -4.64 -16.54
C SER A 283 -14.92 -4.60 -15.42
N GLY A 284 -15.37 -5.76 -14.97
CA GLY A 284 -16.36 -5.89 -13.90
C GLY A 284 -16.43 -7.33 -13.38
N VAL A 285 -17.33 -7.57 -12.44
CA VAL A 285 -17.59 -8.91 -11.91
C VAL A 285 -18.64 -9.64 -12.75
N MET A 286 -18.68 -10.97 -12.65
CA MET A 286 -19.63 -11.80 -13.38
C MET A 286 -21.08 -11.33 -13.14
N GLY A 287 -21.87 -11.28 -14.20
CA GLY A 287 -23.27 -10.82 -14.16
C GLY A 287 -23.47 -9.34 -14.53
N GLU A 288 -22.43 -8.52 -14.54
CA GLU A 288 -22.51 -7.16 -15.05
C GLU A 288 -22.64 -7.14 -16.59
N LYS A 289 -23.54 -6.29 -17.10
CA LYS A 289 -23.76 -6.18 -18.56
C LYS A 289 -22.71 -5.30 -19.23
N GLY A 290 -22.25 -5.72 -20.40
CA GLY A 290 -21.40 -4.92 -21.27
C GLY A 290 -19.97 -4.77 -20.76
N ILE A 291 -19.46 -5.74 -20.03
CA ILE A 291 -18.04 -5.85 -19.63
C ILE A 291 -17.24 -6.57 -20.72
N ASP A 292 -15.99 -6.15 -20.86
CA ASP A 292 -15.01 -6.75 -21.77
C ASP A 292 -14.12 -7.77 -21.05
N VAL A 293 -13.89 -7.59 -19.74
CA VAL A 293 -13.06 -8.46 -18.91
C VAL A 293 -13.82 -8.80 -17.64
N ASN A 294 -13.93 -10.09 -17.35
CA ASN A 294 -14.62 -10.60 -16.17
C ASN A 294 -13.64 -10.87 -15.02
N PHE A 295 -13.82 -10.19 -13.88
CA PHE A 295 -13.06 -10.49 -12.69
C PHE A 295 -13.61 -11.70 -11.95
N GLU A 296 -12.72 -12.66 -11.66
CA GLU A 296 -13.01 -13.81 -10.81
C GLU A 296 -12.08 -13.80 -9.60
N VAL A 297 -12.65 -14.03 -8.42
CA VAL A 297 -11.88 -14.07 -7.16
C VAL A 297 -11.36 -15.47 -6.92
N ILE A 298 -10.04 -15.61 -6.83
CA ILE A 298 -9.34 -16.86 -6.59
C ILE A 298 -8.38 -16.68 -5.42
N ASP A 299 -8.26 -17.71 -4.58
CA ASP A 299 -7.24 -17.71 -3.52
C ASP A 299 -5.84 -17.48 -4.13
N PRO A 300 -5.06 -16.54 -3.60
CA PRO A 300 -3.73 -16.21 -4.12
C PRO A 300 -2.85 -17.43 -4.40
N ILE A 301 -2.81 -18.38 -3.48
CA ILE A 301 -1.96 -19.57 -3.58
C ILE A 301 -2.36 -20.47 -4.76
N LEU A 302 -3.64 -20.49 -5.11
CA LEU A 302 -4.19 -21.31 -6.19
C LEU A 302 -4.08 -20.67 -7.58
N MET A 303 -3.86 -19.36 -7.68
CA MET A 303 -3.87 -18.64 -8.96
C MET A 303 -2.92 -19.21 -10.03
N PRO A 304 -1.66 -19.59 -9.73
CA PRO A 304 -0.78 -20.21 -10.73
C PRO A 304 -1.33 -21.54 -11.29
N GLU A 305 -1.91 -22.37 -10.44
CA GLU A 305 -2.53 -23.65 -10.86
C GLU A 305 -3.77 -23.41 -11.70
N PHE A 306 -4.60 -22.44 -11.28
CA PHE A 306 -5.79 -22.02 -12.02
C PHE A 306 -5.46 -21.48 -13.39
N LEU A 307 -4.44 -20.64 -13.50
CA LEU A 307 -3.99 -20.12 -14.79
C LEU A 307 -3.55 -21.25 -15.72
N ASN A 308 -2.82 -22.24 -15.19
CA ASN A 308 -2.37 -23.39 -15.96
C ASN A 308 -3.54 -24.30 -16.41
N ALA A 309 -4.55 -24.47 -15.55
CA ALA A 309 -5.72 -25.30 -15.84
C ALA A 309 -6.73 -24.63 -16.81
N ASN A 310 -6.65 -23.30 -16.99
CA ASN A 310 -7.59 -22.53 -17.80
C ASN A 310 -6.84 -21.67 -18.84
N PRO A 311 -6.44 -22.26 -19.99
CA PRO A 311 -5.69 -21.55 -21.03
C PRO A 311 -6.42 -20.33 -21.63
N GLU A 312 -7.77 -20.33 -21.59
CA GLU A 312 -8.60 -19.22 -22.06
C GLU A 312 -8.59 -18.01 -21.14
N SER A 313 -8.12 -18.13 -19.88
CA SER A 313 -8.09 -17.00 -18.97
C SER A 313 -7.09 -15.92 -19.40
N GLY A 314 -7.38 -14.66 -19.06
CA GLY A 314 -6.54 -13.52 -19.43
C GLY A 314 -5.25 -13.42 -18.58
N GLY A 315 -5.31 -13.85 -17.34
CA GLY A 315 -4.19 -13.70 -16.40
C GLY A 315 -4.66 -13.47 -14.97
N PHE A 316 -3.76 -12.95 -14.13
CA PHE A 316 -4.08 -12.56 -12.76
C PHE A 316 -3.17 -11.42 -12.26
N MET A 317 -3.64 -10.74 -11.21
CA MET A 317 -2.82 -9.84 -10.41
C MET A 317 -2.82 -10.30 -8.94
N VAL A 318 -1.64 -10.45 -8.39
CA VAL A 318 -1.46 -11.02 -7.04
C VAL A 318 -0.19 -10.45 -6.38
N ALA A 319 -0.13 -10.57 -5.05
CA ALA A 319 1.11 -10.34 -4.30
C ALA A 319 2.21 -11.32 -4.70
N GLU A 320 3.44 -10.85 -4.72
CA GLU A 320 4.61 -11.73 -4.90
C GLU A 320 4.74 -12.74 -3.72
N PRO A 321 5.37 -13.89 -3.90
CA PRO A 321 6.15 -14.34 -5.07
C PRO A 321 5.34 -15.17 -6.07
N LEU A 322 4.02 -15.17 -6.00
CA LEU A 322 3.17 -16.11 -6.73
C LEU A 322 3.17 -15.84 -8.24
N GLY A 323 3.25 -14.57 -8.65
CA GLY A 323 3.36 -14.22 -10.05
C GLY A 323 4.73 -14.61 -10.64
N THR A 324 5.82 -14.31 -9.94
CA THR A 324 7.15 -14.75 -10.33
C THR A 324 7.25 -16.28 -10.39
N LYS A 325 6.59 -17.02 -9.49
CA LYS A 325 6.48 -18.47 -9.55
C LYS A 325 5.75 -18.95 -10.82
N ALA A 326 4.62 -18.32 -11.18
CA ALA A 326 3.89 -18.66 -12.40
C ALA A 326 4.71 -18.39 -13.66
N ILE A 327 5.50 -17.32 -13.69
CA ILE A 327 6.44 -17.03 -14.78
C ILE A 327 7.54 -18.10 -14.85
N ALA A 328 8.14 -18.45 -13.72
CA ALA A 328 9.19 -19.46 -13.65
C ALA A 328 8.72 -20.86 -14.06
N SER A 329 7.43 -21.19 -13.84
CA SER A 329 6.82 -22.44 -14.31
C SER A 329 6.40 -22.40 -15.80
N GLY A 330 6.55 -21.27 -16.47
CA GLY A 330 6.28 -21.12 -17.91
C GLY A 330 4.80 -20.92 -18.27
N VAL A 331 3.90 -20.79 -17.27
CA VAL A 331 2.45 -20.61 -17.50
C VAL A 331 2.04 -19.16 -17.67
N ALA A 332 2.84 -18.23 -17.17
CA ALA A 332 2.56 -16.80 -17.18
C ALA A 332 3.68 -15.98 -17.81
N GLU A 333 3.34 -14.77 -18.21
CA GLU A 333 4.27 -13.75 -18.71
C GLU A 333 4.00 -12.42 -17.99
N LEU A 334 5.09 -11.78 -17.54
CA LEU A 334 5.04 -10.48 -16.89
C LEU A 334 4.47 -9.42 -17.82
N GLN A 335 3.53 -8.64 -17.32
CA GLN A 335 3.06 -7.44 -18.00
C GLN A 335 3.59 -6.18 -17.32
N PHE A 336 3.41 -6.05 -16.02
CA PHE A 336 3.95 -4.95 -15.22
C PHE A 336 3.93 -5.29 -13.72
N LEU A 337 4.71 -4.53 -12.95
CA LEU A 337 4.64 -4.50 -11.50
C LEU A 337 3.70 -3.39 -11.04
N SER A 338 3.01 -3.57 -9.93
CA SER A 338 2.02 -2.60 -9.42
C SER A 338 2.60 -1.19 -9.22
N GLY A 339 3.87 -1.08 -8.83
CA GLY A 339 4.58 0.18 -8.71
C GLY A 339 4.79 0.95 -10.01
N GLU A 340 4.57 0.32 -11.18
CA GLU A 340 4.61 1.00 -12.49
C GLU A 340 3.28 1.71 -12.81
N LEU A 341 2.19 1.24 -12.21
CA LEU A 341 0.87 1.83 -12.40
C LEU A 341 0.57 2.94 -11.37
N TRP A 342 0.96 2.67 -10.12
CA TRP A 342 0.90 3.64 -9.01
C TRP A 342 2.09 3.41 -8.08
N GLU A 343 3.10 4.27 -8.19
CA GLU A 343 4.32 4.19 -7.39
C GLU A 343 4.02 4.44 -5.91
N GLN A 344 4.66 3.65 -5.03
CA GLN A 344 4.53 3.73 -3.56
C GLN A 344 3.10 3.55 -3.02
N HIS A 345 2.21 2.90 -3.77
CA HIS A 345 0.85 2.66 -3.27
C HIS A 345 0.83 1.74 -2.05
N PRO A 346 0.00 2.04 -1.02
CA PRO A 346 -0.24 1.11 0.08
C PRO A 346 -1.07 -0.09 -0.43
N CYS A 347 -0.86 -1.26 0.17
CA CYS A 347 -1.65 -2.46 -0.13
C CYS A 347 -2.14 -3.14 1.14
N CYS A 348 -1.26 -3.75 1.92
CA CYS A 348 -1.60 -4.34 3.21
C CYS A 348 -1.20 -3.45 4.39
N VAL A 349 -1.97 -3.57 5.45
CA VAL A 349 -1.86 -2.76 6.67
C VAL A 349 -1.83 -3.65 7.91
N ILE A 350 -1.37 -3.11 9.03
CA ILE A 350 -1.60 -3.67 10.35
C ILE A 350 -2.87 -3.03 10.91
N ALA A 351 -3.93 -3.84 11.00
CA ALA A 351 -5.14 -3.48 11.73
C ALA A 351 -5.11 -4.16 13.10
N ILE A 352 -5.36 -3.41 14.16
CA ILE A 352 -5.35 -3.87 15.55
C ILE A 352 -6.65 -3.51 16.25
N ARG A 353 -7.09 -4.30 17.21
CA ARG A 353 -8.32 -4.06 17.97
C ARG A 353 -8.16 -2.91 18.95
N ASP A 354 -9.19 -2.08 19.06
CA ASP A 354 -9.21 -0.91 19.97
C ASP A 354 -8.95 -1.30 21.43
N GLU A 355 -9.46 -2.43 21.88
CA GLU A 355 -9.26 -2.93 23.25
C GLU A 355 -7.77 -3.17 23.59
N ILE A 356 -6.97 -3.60 22.61
CA ILE A 356 -5.53 -3.81 22.79
C ILE A 356 -4.82 -2.46 22.91
N ILE A 357 -5.21 -1.49 22.09
CA ILE A 357 -4.67 -0.13 22.17
C ILE A 357 -4.96 0.50 23.52
N GLN A 358 -6.20 0.35 24.01
CA GLN A 358 -6.61 0.94 25.29
C GLN A 358 -5.93 0.27 26.49
N LYS A 359 -5.81 -1.05 26.45
CA LYS A 359 -5.31 -1.83 27.58
C LYS A 359 -3.79 -1.90 27.65
N TYR A 360 -3.13 -1.92 26.49
CA TYR A 360 -1.68 -2.13 26.38
C TYR A 360 -1.00 -1.15 25.39
N PRO A 361 -1.16 0.16 25.58
CA PRO A 361 -0.64 1.16 24.63
C PRO A 361 0.88 1.06 24.42
N ASP A 362 1.65 0.80 25.48
CA ASP A 362 3.11 0.65 25.39
C ASP A 362 3.52 -0.55 24.54
N ALA A 363 2.77 -1.65 24.62
CA ALA A 363 3.00 -2.81 23.77
C ALA A 363 2.71 -2.50 22.30
N VAL A 364 1.68 -1.69 22.01
CA VAL A 364 1.35 -1.29 20.62
C VAL A 364 2.40 -0.32 20.06
N TYR A 365 2.92 0.62 20.85
CA TYR A 365 4.05 1.47 20.45
C TYR A 365 5.29 0.65 20.11
N GLU A 366 5.70 -0.26 21.01
CA GLU A 366 6.87 -1.12 20.81
C GLU A 366 6.67 -2.09 19.64
N PHE A 367 5.47 -2.63 19.47
CA PHE A 367 5.13 -3.49 18.35
C PHE A 367 5.22 -2.73 17.01
N THR A 368 4.64 -1.53 16.93
CA THR A 368 4.69 -0.71 15.70
C THR A 368 6.14 -0.32 15.35
N ASP A 369 6.94 0.04 16.34
CA ASP A 369 8.37 0.30 16.13
C ASP A 369 9.11 -0.95 15.61
N THR A 370 8.80 -2.13 16.17
CA THR A 370 9.37 -3.41 15.71
C THR A 370 8.94 -3.75 14.28
N VAL A 371 7.68 -3.43 13.88
CA VAL A 371 7.20 -3.56 12.49
C VAL A 371 8.04 -2.70 11.55
N VAL A 372 8.26 -1.43 11.90
CA VAL A 372 9.07 -0.49 11.10
C VAL A 372 10.53 -0.95 11.01
N GLN A 373 11.10 -1.43 12.10
CA GLN A 373 12.47 -2.00 12.11
C GLN A 373 12.57 -3.24 11.22
N ALA A 374 11.58 -4.14 11.25
CA ALA A 374 11.51 -5.31 10.39
C ALA A 374 11.41 -4.92 8.90
N GLY A 375 10.61 -3.91 8.58
CA GLY A 375 10.53 -3.37 7.22
C GLY A 375 11.87 -2.81 6.73
N ARG A 376 12.53 -2.00 7.55
CA ARG A 376 13.89 -1.49 7.26
C ARG A 376 14.93 -2.61 7.14
N PHE A 377 14.79 -3.69 7.91
CA PHE A 377 15.65 -4.87 7.80
C PHE A 377 15.49 -5.55 6.44
N ILE A 378 14.26 -5.73 5.95
CA ILE A 378 13.98 -6.34 4.64
C ILE A 378 14.68 -5.56 3.52
N GLU A 379 14.60 -4.24 3.52
CA GLU A 379 15.25 -3.41 2.50
C GLU A 379 16.78 -3.37 2.59
N LYS A 380 17.31 -3.31 3.82
CA LYS A 380 18.77 -3.23 4.04
C LYS A 380 19.48 -4.56 3.87
N LYS A 381 18.78 -5.69 4.11
CA LYS A 381 19.35 -7.06 4.09
C LYS A 381 18.47 -8.02 3.27
N PRO A 382 18.23 -7.74 1.98
CA PRO A 382 17.29 -8.53 1.17
C PRO A 382 17.72 -10.00 1.01
N GLU A 383 19.02 -10.32 1.08
CA GLU A 383 19.52 -11.70 1.08
C GLU A 383 19.03 -12.48 2.30
N THR A 384 19.28 -11.94 3.50
CA THR A 384 18.86 -12.57 4.74
C THR A 384 17.33 -12.60 4.86
N ALA A 385 16.66 -11.54 4.41
CA ALA A 385 15.20 -11.50 4.36
C ALA A 385 14.62 -12.57 3.43
N ALA A 386 15.28 -12.87 2.30
CA ALA A 386 14.87 -13.96 1.40
C ALA A 386 15.04 -15.35 2.04
N GLU A 387 16.07 -15.56 2.86
CA GLU A 387 16.25 -16.81 3.62
C GLU A 387 15.13 -16.99 4.66
N ILE A 388 14.79 -15.92 5.40
CA ILE A 388 13.67 -15.90 6.36
C ILE A 388 12.35 -16.15 5.61
N ALA A 389 12.17 -15.50 4.45
CA ALA A 389 10.95 -15.59 3.66
C ALA A 389 10.65 -17.02 3.19
N VAL A 390 11.65 -17.84 2.82
CA VAL A 390 11.42 -19.25 2.45
C VAL A 390 10.76 -20.00 3.60
N GLY A 391 11.28 -19.87 4.82
CA GLY A 391 10.72 -20.54 6.00
C GLY A 391 9.35 -20.03 6.40
N PHE A 392 9.10 -18.72 6.24
CA PHE A 392 7.85 -18.08 6.61
C PHE A 392 6.73 -18.30 5.59
N LEU A 393 7.02 -18.20 4.29
CA LEU A 393 6.04 -18.32 3.22
C LEU A 393 5.77 -19.76 2.79
N ASP A 394 6.74 -20.65 2.93
CA ASP A 394 6.64 -22.04 2.47
C ASP A 394 7.16 -23.05 3.51
N PRO A 395 6.68 -23.00 4.78
CA PRO A 395 7.15 -23.89 5.83
C PRO A 395 6.89 -25.36 5.51
N ASP A 396 5.82 -25.65 4.78
CA ASP A 396 5.41 -27.01 4.39
C ASP A 396 6.05 -27.46 3.06
N LYS A 397 6.87 -26.61 2.43
CA LYS A 397 7.54 -26.83 1.12
C LYS A 397 6.58 -27.13 -0.03
N LYS A 398 5.32 -26.73 0.08
CA LYS A 398 4.27 -26.96 -0.95
C LYS A 398 4.39 -25.97 -2.11
N LEU A 399 4.84 -24.75 -1.84
CA LEU A 399 5.03 -23.73 -2.87
C LEU A 399 6.34 -23.91 -3.64
N GLY A 400 7.31 -24.65 -3.10
CA GLY A 400 8.62 -24.89 -3.70
C GLY A 400 9.45 -23.62 -3.84
N LEU A 401 9.29 -22.64 -2.94
CA LEU A 401 9.99 -21.37 -2.96
C LEU A 401 11.49 -21.57 -2.67
N LYS A 402 12.32 -20.81 -3.40
CA LYS A 402 13.78 -20.84 -3.25
C LYS A 402 14.34 -19.44 -2.98
N VAL A 403 15.40 -19.38 -2.19
CA VAL A 403 16.08 -18.11 -1.83
C VAL A 403 16.42 -17.23 -3.05
N PRO A 404 16.98 -17.76 -4.18
CA PRO A 404 17.29 -16.90 -5.33
C PRO A 404 16.05 -16.19 -5.92
N LEU A 405 14.91 -16.89 -5.97
CA LEU A 405 13.66 -16.29 -6.47
C LEU A 405 13.21 -15.14 -5.55
N LEU A 406 13.15 -15.39 -4.25
CA LEU A 406 12.72 -14.37 -3.28
C LEU A 406 13.70 -13.20 -3.20
N LYS A 407 15.00 -13.46 -3.32
CA LYS A 407 16.02 -12.41 -3.40
C LYS A 407 15.78 -11.48 -4.59
N ASN A 408 15.44 -12.02 -5.75
CA ASN A 408 15.12 -11.21 -6.93
C ASN A 408 13.86 -10.37 -6.69
N VAL A 409 12.81 -10.96 -6.13
CA VAL A 409 11.57 -10.25 -5.77
C VAL A 409 11.83 -9.09 -4.81
N LEU A 410 12.62 -9.32 -3.75
CA LEU A 410 12.90 -8.30 -2.73
C LEU A 410 13.87 -7.19 -3.21
N LYS A 411 14.68 -7.46 -4.25
CA LYS A 411 15.60 -6.48 -4.83
C LYS A 411 15.01 -5.69 -6.00
N GLU A 412 13.83 -6.07 -6.48
CA GLU A 412 13.21 -5.41 -7.61
C GLU A 412 12.90 -3.93 -7.27
N SER A 413 13.40 -3.03 -8.09
CA SER A 413 13.33 -1.58 -7.85
C SER A 413 11.91 -1.05 -7.80
N ARG A 414 10.99 -1.62 -8.61
CA ARG A 414 9.55 -1.29 -8.65
C ARG A 414 8.69 -2.32 -7.94
N GLY A 415 9.31 -3.30 -7.28
CA GLY A 415 8.67 -4.33 -6.48
C GLY A 415 8.28 -3.84 -5.08
N ILE A 416 8.18 -4.79 -4.16
CA ILE A 416 7.78 -4.54 -2.77
C ILE A 416 8.74 -3.58 -2.06
N LYS A 417 8.17 -2.65 -1.29
CA LYS A 417 8.88 -1.65 -0.47
C LYS A 417 8.40 -1.73 0.98
N CYS A 418 9.33 -1.97 1.89
CA CYS A 418 9.06 -2.12 3.32
C CYS A 418 9.78 -1.09 4.20
N GLY A 419 10.62 -0.23 3.65
CA GLY A 419 11.42 0.74 4.44
C GLY A 419 10.61 1.92 4.98
N ASP A 420 9.49 2.24 4.30
CA ASP A 420 8.56 3.28 4.69
C ASP A 420 7.16 2.73 4.87
N LEU A 421 6.80 2.43 6.11
CA LEU A 421 5.53 1.83 6.49
C LEU A 421 4.52 2.83 7.08
N TYR A 422 4.74 4.12 6.84
CA TYR A 422 3.84 5.17 7.30
C TYR A 422 2.51 5.16 6.51
N PRO A 423 1.35 5.13 7.19
CA PRO A 423 0.04 5.09 6.55
C PRO A 423 -0.43 6.51 6.20
N ALA A 424 -0.02 7.02 5.05
CA ALA A 424 -0.48 8.33 4.58
C ALA A 424 -2.00 8.31 4.32
N ILE A 425 -2.73 9.20 4.97
CA ILE A 425 -4.20 9.29 4.87
C ILE A 425 -4.62 9.60 3.43
N GLU A 426 -3.86 10.43 2.71
CA GLU A 426 -4.13 10.81 1.33
C GLU A 426 -4.13 9.61 0.38
N ASP A 427 -3.22 8.65 0.57
CA ASP A 427 -3.15 7.43 -0.23
C ASP A 427 -4.32 6.48 0.09
N LEU A 428 -4.69 6.37 1.37
CA LEU A 428 -5.84 5.59 1.80
C LEU A 428 -7.16 6.22 1.29
N ASP A 429 -7.28 7.55 1.30
CA ASP A 429 -8.43 8.26 0.76
C ASP A 429 -8.57 8.06 -0.75
N LYS A 430 -7.46 8.05 -1.48
CA LYS A 430 -7.43 7.74 -2.91
C LYS A 430 -7.97 6.33 -3.19
N ILE A 431 -7.60 5.33 -2.38
CA ILE A 431 -8.12 3.96 -2.50
C ILE A 431 -9.64 3.95 -2.31
N GLN A 432 -10.14 4.43 -1.15
CA GLN A 432 -11.57 4.37 -0.84
C GLN A 432 -12.41 5.16 -1.86
N ARG A 433 -11.98 6.35 -2.27
CA ARG A 433 -12.70 7.16 -3.26
C ARG A 433 -12.73 6.49 -4.63
N TYR A 434 -11.61 5.93 -5.07
CA TYR A 434 -11.57 5.25 -6.37
C TYR A 434 -12.51 4.04 -6.37
N MET A 435 -12.41 3.17 -5.37
CA MET A 435 -13.24 1.98 -5.26
C MET A 435 -14.73 2.34 -5.16
N HIS A 436 -15.08 3.30 -4.33
CA HIS A 436 -16.46 3.73 -4.17
C HIS A 436 -17.03 4.40 -5.44
N LYS A 437 -16.31 5.38 -6.01
CA LYS A 437 -16.81 6.21 -7.12
C LYS A 437 -16.73 5.52 -8.48
N ASN A 438 -15.63 4.79 -8.74
CA ASN A 438 -15.34 4.25 -10.07
C ASN A 438 -15.75 2.78 -10.22
N MET A 439 -15.77 2.03 -9.09
CA MET A 439 -16.07 0.60 -9.11
C MET A 439 -17.41 0.28 -8.41
N GLY A 440 -18.03 1.23 -7.71
CA GLY A 440 -19.28 1.01 -6.97
C GLY A 440 -19.14 0.09 -5.75
N ILE A 441 -17.92 -0.14 -5.26
CA ILE A 441 -17.63 -1.03 -4.13
C ILE A 441 -16.94 -0.31 -2.98
N GLY A 442 -17.07 -0.85 -1.77
CA GLY A 442 -16.54 -0.24 -0.56
C GLY A 442 -17.37 0.94 -0.05
N THR A 443 -17.14 1.31 1.19
CA THR A 443 -17.83 2.41 1.89
C THR A 443 -16.82 3.49 2.22
N LEU A 444 -17.17 4.76 2.00
CA LEU A 444 -16.35 5.89 2.46
C LEU A 444 -16.42 5.96 3.99
N ILE A 445 -15.27 5.95 4.63
CA ILE A 445 -15.11 6.04 6.08
C ILE A 445 -14.36 7.31 6.47
N ASP A 446 -14.50 7.70 7.72
CA ASP A 446 -13.67 8.74 8.34
C ASP A 446 -12.29 8.16 8.66
N LEU A 447 -11.31 8.46 7.79
CA LEU A 447 -9.96 7.93 7.92
C LEU A 447 -9.22 8.47 9.15
N GLU A 448 -9.52 9.67 9.63
CA GLU A 448 -8.91 10.22 10.85
C GLU A 448 -9.35 9.43 12.09
N LYS A 449 -10.57 8.87 12.06
CA LYS A 449 -11.04 7.96 13.12
C LYS A 449 -10.55 6.53 12.95
N PHE A 450 -10.26 6.11 11.71
CA PHE A 450 -9.80 4.75 11.42
C PHE A 450 -8.30 4.59 11.66
N VAL A 451 -7.48 5.56 11.26
CA VAL A 451 -6.02 5.51 11.39
C VAL A 451 -5.60 6.11 12.74
N ASP A 452 -4.99 5.29 13.59
CA ASP A 452 -4.34 5.82 14.79
C ASP A 452 -2.88 6.15 14.50
N ILE A 453 -2.68 7.35 13.99
CA ILE A 453 -1.39 7.82 13.48
C ILE A 453 -0.30 7.94 14.54
N ARG A 454 -0.66 8.04 15.84
CA ARG A 454 0.31 8.22 16.95
C ARG A 454 1.40 7.16 16.97
N PHE A 455 1.04 5.93 16.64
CA PHE A 455 1.98 4.80 16.63
C PHE A 455 2.97 4.88 15.45
N ALA A 456 2.46 5.22 14.27
CA ALA A 456 3.31 5.42 13.10
C ALA A 456 4.19 6.67 13.22
N ASP A 457 3.68 7.76 13.79
CA ASP A 457 4.46 8.98 14.06
C ASP A 457 5.64 8.69 14.97
N ALA A 458 5.43 7.91 16.03
CA ALA A 458 6.50 7.52 16.96
C ALA A 458 7.53 6.60 16.29
N ALA A 459 7.08 5.56 15.56
CA ALA A 459 7.95 4.56 14.94
C ALA A 459 8.69 5.08 13.69
N CYS A 460 8.08 6.02 12.96
CA CYS A 460 8.63 6.63 11.74
C CYS A 460 9.13 8.06 11.98
N ALA A 461 9.65 8.38 13.16
CA ALA A 461 10.06 9.73 13.57
C ALA A 461 10.99 10.41 12.54
N ASP A 462 11.89 9.66 11.91
CA ASP A 462 12.74 10.14 10.80
C ASP A 462 11.92 10.65 9.60
N ARG A 463 10.74 10.05 9.35
CA ARG A 463 9.84 10.48 8.28
C ARG A 463 9.03 11.71 8.64
N SER A 464 8.59 11.84 9.88
CA SER A 464 7.89 13.05 10.37
C SER A 464 8.75 14.29 10.12
N MET A 465 10.06 14.17 10.33
CA MET A 465 11.03 15.23 9.98
C MET A 465 11.12 15.43 8.46
N LYS A 466 11.21 14.34 7.66
CA LYS A 466 11.23 14.41 6.19
C LYS A 466 9.93 15.00 5.63
N LYS A 467 8.76 14.60 6.18
CA LYS A 467 7.46 15.14 5.74
C LYS A 467 7.34 16.62 6.07
N LYS A 468 7.76 17.08 7.26
CA LYS A 468 7.80 18.52 7.60
C LYS A 468 8.69 19.30 6.64
N VAL A 469 9.86 18.74 6.30
CA VAL A 469 10.77 19.36 5.31
C VAL A 469 10.14 19.36 3.91
N SER A 470 9.51 18.26 3.48
CA SER A 470 8.82 18.18 2.17
C SER A 470 7.63 19.13 2.09
N MET A 471 6.78 19.20 3.13
CA MET A 471 5.67 20.17 3.18
C MET A 471 6.18 21.61 3.17
N LEU A 472 7.26 21.90 3.91
CA LEU A 472 7.89 23.22 3.89
C LEU A 472 8.41 23.56 2.49
N HIS A 473 9.00 22.58 1.78
CA HIS A 473 9.42 22.76 0.39
C HIS A 473 8.24 23.01 -0.55
N GLU A 474 7.13 22.25 -0.40
CA GLU A 474 5.93 22.41 -1.23
C GLU A 474 5.25 23.77 -0.98
N GLU A 475 5.06 24.15 0.30
CA GLU A 475 4.52 25.46 0.67
C GLU A 475 5.41 26.60 0.18
N THR A 476 6.73 26.46 0.33
CA THR A 476 7.69 27.44 -0.15
C THR A 476 7.68 27.54 -1.68
N ASN A 477 7.65 26.41 -2.38
CA ASN A 477 7.56 26.37 -3.85
C ASN A 477 6.24 26.97 -4.35
N LEU A 478 5.12 26.72 -3.68
CA LEU A 478 3.83 27.34 -3.99
C LEU A 478 3.88 28.86 -3.77
N ALA A 479 4.49 29.31 -2.68
CA ALA A 479 4.69 30.73 -2.39
C ALA A 479 5.57 31.40 -3.47
N ILE A 480 6.63 30.72 -3.90
CA ILE A 480 7.51 31.16 -5.00
C ILE A 480 6.70 31.28 -6.30
N GLU A 481 5.87 30.29 -6.64
CA GLU A 481 5.05 30.30 -7.86
C GLU A 481 4.02 31.44 -7.85
N ILE A 482 3.33 31.66 -6.71
CA ILE A 482 2.36 32.76 -6.54
C ILE A 482 3.05 34.12 -6.72
N LEU A 483 4.22 34.31 -6.12
CA LEU A 483 4.97 35.56 -6.21
C LEU A 483 5.48 35.83 -7.63
N HIS A 484 5.90 34.79 -8.36
CA HIS A 484 6.28 34.93 -9.76
C HIS A 484 5.10 35.28 -10.68
N ARG A 485 3.88 34.76 -10.39
CA ARG A 485 2.66 35.14 -11.13
C ARG A 485 2.26 36.59 -10.87
N GLY A 486 2.38 37.05 -9.61
CA GLY A 486 2.09 38.45 -9.24
C GLY A 486 3.07 39.46 -9.80
N SER A 487 4.35 39.10 -9.99
CA SER A 487 5.38 40.00 -10.53
C SER A 487 5.33 40.19 -12.05
N ALA A 488 4.59 39.34 -12.77
CA ALA A 488 4.42 39.52 -14.24
C ALA A 488 3.56 40.74 -14.62
N GLU A 489 2.71 41.23 -13.70
CA GLU A 489 1.87 42.43 -13.92
C GLU A 489 2.54 43.76 -13.58
N THR A 490 3.71 43.76 -12.91
CA THR A 490 4.37 44.97 -12.41
C THR A 490 5.71 45.31 -13.09
N LYS A 491 6.04 44.73 -14.24
CA LYS A 491 7.22 45.12 -15.00
C LYS A 491 7.00 46.41 -15.78
N LYS A 492 6.87 47.53 -15.08
CA LYS A 492 7.22 48.88 -15.55
C LYS A 492 7.37 49.77 -14.31
N THR A 493 8.58 49.90 -13.81
CA THR A 493 9.14 51.18 -13.36
C THR A 493 10.48 50.99 -12.64
N SER A 494 11.48 51.61 -13.21
CA SER A 494 12.68 52.29 -12.63
C SER A 494 13.54 51.58 -11.57
N LYS A 495 14.79 51.29 -12.00
CA LYS A 495 15.97 51.31 -11.13
C LYS A 495 15.91 52.45 -10.11
N SER A 496 15.84 52.13 -8.83
CA SER A 496 16.35 52.95 -7.75
C SER A 496 17.00 52.03 -6.72
N MET A 497 18.28 52.23 -6.49
CA MET A 497 19.05 51.79 -5.33
C MET A 497 18.33 52.33 -4.09
N LEU A 498 17.76 51.47 -3.24
CA LEU A 498 17.41 51.76 -1.84
C LEU A 498 16.12 51.05 -1.36
N ASN A 499 15.75 49.92 -1.89
CA ASN A 499 14.68 49.19 -1.21
C ASN A 499 15.08 47.71 -1.09
N LYS A 500 15.79 47.37 0.01
CA LYS A 500 16.13 45.99 0.39
C LYS A 500 14.95 45.31 1.10
N GLU A 501 13.81 45.98 1.22
CA GLU A 501 12.57 45.42 1.74
C GLU A 501 12.03 44.37 0.77
N GLY A 502 11.70 43.20 1.30
CA GLY A 502 11.22 42.09 0.46
C GLY A 502 10.98 40.79 1.23
N LYS A 503 10.68 39.75 0.46
CA LYS A 503 10.57 38.39 1.00
C LYS A 503 11.86 37.63 0.74
N TYR A 504 12.37 37.03 1.80
CA TYR A 504 13.61 36.26 1.78
C TYR A 504 13.35 34.83 2.21
N LEU A 505 13.87 33.88 1.45
CA LEU A 505 13.98 32.50 1.90
C LEU A 505 15.16 32.40 2.86
N THR A 506 14.93 31.91 4.07
CA THR A 506 15.98 31.66 5.06
C THR A 506 16.41 30.21 5.07
N PHE A 507 17.71 29.97 5.28
CA PHE A 507 18.33 28.66 5.31
C PHE A 507 19.56 28.66 6.22
N ALA A 508 19.97 27.49 6.67
CA ALA A 508 21.11 27.31 7.55
C ALA A 508 22.34 26.74 6.83
N LEU A 509 23.52 27.23 7.23
CA LEU A 509 24.83 26.62 6.97
C LEU A 509 25.56 26.54 8.31
N GLY A 510 25.69 25.34 8.87
CA GLY A 510 26.15 25.16 10.25
C GLY A 510 25.20 25.79 11.25
N GLU A 511 25.74 26.63 12.13
CA GLU A 511 24.96 27.36 13.13
C GLU A 511 24.49 28.75 12.65
N GLN A 512 24.84 29.13 11.42
CA GLN A 512 24.52 30.46 10.87
C GLN A 512 23.30 30.41 9.95
N GLU A 513 22.45 31.44 10.02
CA GLU A 513 21.28 31.57 9.18
C GLU A 513 21.49 32.66 8.12
N PHE A 514 21.17 32.29 6.90
CA PHE A 514 21.29 33.13 5.71
C PHE A 514 19.91 33.36 5.08
N GLY A 515 19.81 34.43 4.26
CA GLY A 515 18.60 34.72 3.50
C GLY A 515 18.91 35.05 2.04
N ILE A 516 18.06 34.61 1.14
CA ILE A 516 18.14 34.91 -0.29
C ILE A 516 16.80 35.49 -0.74
N ASP A 517 16.82 36.50 -1.60
CA ASP A 517 15.61 37.05 -2.20
C ASP A 517 14.81 35.96 -2.91
N ILE A 518 13.55 35.80 -2.49
CA ILE A 518 12.65 34.76 -3.00
C ILE A 518 12.45 34.86 -4.52
N LEU A 519 12.53 36.04 -5.09
CA LEU A 519 12.35 36.27 -6.53
C LEU A 519 13.50 35.70 -7.39
N LYS A 520 14.62 35.35 -6.77
CA LYS A 520 15.74 34.66 -7.44
C LYS A 520 15.60 33.16 -7.46
N ILE A 521 14.71 32.60 -6.66
CA ILE A 521 14.55 31.18 -6.48
C ILE A 521 13.51 30.63 -7.45
N ARG A 522 13.81 29.51 -8.10
CA ARG A 522 12.90 28.82 -9.01
C ARG A 522 12.18 27.65 -8.33
N GLU A 523 12.91 26.83 -7.61
CA GLU A 523 12.36 25.72 -6.82
C GLU A 523 13.38 25.22 -5.80
N ILE A 524 12.89 24.50 -4.79
CA ILE A 524 13.70 23.82 -3.79
C ILE A 524 13.45 22.34 -3.92
N ILE A 525 14.51 21.54 -3.97
CA ILE A 525 14.44 20.09 -4.10
C ILE A 525 15.29 19.43 -3.02
N GLY A 526 14.90 18.22 -2.59
CA GLY A 526 15.74 17.36 -1.77
C GLY A 526 17.02 16.94 -2.51
N MET A 527 17.97 16.36 -1.80
CA MET A 527 19.20 15.86 -2.41
C MET A 527 18.91 14.79 -3.45
N VAL A 528 19.46 14.96 -4.64
CA VAL A 528 19.43 14.03 -5.75
C VAL A 528 20.85 13.62 -6.14
N PRO A 529 21.09 12.48 -6.82
CA PRO A 529 22.42 12.11 -7.26
C PRO A 529 23.07 13.18 -8.13
N ILE A 530 24.21 13.71 -7.69
CA ILE A 530 25.00 14.71 -8.41
C ILE A 530 26.09 13.95 -9.20
N ARG A 531 26.19 14.22 -10.50
CA ARG A 531 27.26 13.70 -11.34
C ARG A 531 28.43 14.68 -11.35
N SER A 532 29.58 14.24 -10.83
CA SER A 532 30.79 15.06 -10.81
C SER A 532 31.26 15.41 -12.22
N VAL A 533 31.75 16.65 -12.39
CA VAL A 533 32.38 17.14 -13.62
C VAL A 533 33.89 17.24 -13.37
N PRO A 534 34.72 16.64 -14.22
CA PRO A 534 36.20 16.72 -14.06
C PRO A 534 36.70 18.18 -14.13
N GLN A 535 37.81 18.43 -13.44
CA GLN A 535 38.54 19.74 -13.47
C GLN A 535 37.73 20.92 -12.92
N THR A 536 36.67 20.70 -12.13
CA THR A 536 35.94 21.80 -11.47
C THR A 536 36.50 22.08 -10.06
N PRO A 537 36.36 23.31 -9.55
CA PRO A 537 36.74 23.64 -8.17
C PRO A 537 35.99 22.80 -7.14
N PRO A 538 36.50 22.56 -5.90
CA PRO A 538 35.90 21.69 -4.90
C PRO A 538 34.47 22.06 -4.50
N HIS A 539 34.09 23.35 -4.58
CA HIS A 539 32.75 23.82 -4.28
C HIS A 539 31.74 23.54 -5.40
N ILE A 540 32.18 23.21 -6.61
CA ILE A 540 31.31 22.74 -7.69
C ILE A 540 31.22 21.24 -7.60
N LYS A 541 30.11 20.72 -7.06
CA LYS A 541 29.92 19.29 -6.85
C LYS A 541 29.60 18.52 -8.12
N GLY A 542 29.18 19.21 -9.20
CA GLY A 542 28.85 18.60 -10.47
C GLY A 542 27.55 19.10 -11.08
N VAL A 543 26.80 18.22 -11.73
CA VAL A 543 25.53 18.53 -12.39
C VAL A 543 24.42 17.57 -12.00
N ILE A 544 23.18 18.07 -12.03
CA ILE A 544 21.96 17.26 -11.88
C ILE A 544 21.09 17.37 -13.14
N ASN A 545 20.28 16.36 -13.40
CA ASN A 545 19.22 16.43 -14.41
C ASN A 545 17.89 16.75 -13.71
N LEU A 546 17.37 17.95 -13.94
CA LEU A 546 16.09 18.37 -13.41
C LEU A 546 15.10 18.58 -14.57
N ARG A 547 14.13 17.70 -14.69
CA ARG A 547 13.10 17.73 -15.77
C ARG A 547 13.68 17.87 -17.18
N GLY A 548 14.77 17.16 -17.46
CA GLY A 548 15.45 17.18 -18.77
C GLY A 548 16.45 18.33 -18.98
N LYS A 549 16.62 19.21 -17.97
CA LYS A 549 17.64 20.27 -18.00
C LYS A 549 18.82 19.87 -17.14
N VAL A 550 20.03 20.07 -17.67
CA VAL A 550 21.27 19.90 -16.92
C VAL A 550 21.53 21.17 -16.13
N ILE A 551 21.61 21.07 -14.80
CA ILE A 551 21.78 22.18 -13.88
C ILE A 551 23.07 21.98 -13.10
N PRO A 552 24.03 22.92 -13.14
CA PRO A 552 25.21 22.91 -12.29
C PRO A 552 24.82 23.02 -10.81
N VAL A 553 25.59 22.35 -9.93
CA VAL A 553 25.35 22.35 -8.49
C VAL A 553 26.61 22.75 -7.74
N MET A 554 26.47 23.76 -6.90
CA MET A 554 27.49 24.30 -6.03
C MET A 554 27.17 23.96 -4.56
N ASP A 555 28.16 23.56 -3.80
CA ASP A 555 28.06 23.46 -2.34
C ASP A 555 28.43 24.80 -1.71
N LEU A 556 27.44 25.43 -1.04
CA LEU A 556 27.61 26.77 -0.52
C LEU A 556 28.52 26.82 0.73
N ARG A 557 28.61 25.72 1.50
CA ARG A 557 29.60 25.61 2.59
C ARG A 557 31.01 25.68 2.07
N LEU A 558 31.32 24.91 1.05
CA LEU A 558 32.65 24.88 0.43
C LEU A 558 32.95 26.21 -0.29
N ARG A 559 31.94 26.88 -0.86
CA ARG A 559 32.07 28.21 -1.45
C ARG A 559 32.47 29.26 -0.42
N PHE A 560 31.99 29.14 0.81
CA PHE A 560 32.34 30.02 1.93
C PHE A 560 33.53 29.51 2.75
N SER A 561 34.29 28.54 2.22
CA SER A 561 35.46 27.95 2.91
C SER A 561 35.12 27.34 4.28
N MET A 562 33.89 26.86 4.44
CA MET A 562 33.48 26.07 5.62
C MET A 562 33.87 24.60 5.41
N ASP A 563 34.01 23.85 6.52
CA ASP A 563 34.30 22.43 6.46
C ASP A 563 33.20 21.65 5.71
N GLU A 564 33.61 20.66 4.92
CA GLU A 564 32.71 19.73 4.25
C GLU A 564 31.92 18.95 5.31
N HIS A 565 30.60 18.83 5.11
CA HIS A 565 29.73 18.09 6.00
C HIS A 565 28.96 17.03 5.22
N PRO A 566 28.81 15.80 5.76
CA PRO A 566 28.00 14.77 5.10
C PRO A 566 26.56 15.24 4.88
N TYR A 567 26.05 15.06 3.68
CA TYR A 567 24.66 15.37 3.37
C TYR A 567 23.71 14.48 4.16
N ASN A 568 22.65 15.06 4.67
CA ASN A 568 21.64 14.39 5.47
C ASN A 568 20.23 14.67 4.94
N ASP A 569 19.21 14.18 5.62
CA ASP A 569 17.82 14.29 5.18
C ASP A 569 17.25 15.71 5.17
N ARG A 570 17.93 16.68 5.79
CA ARG A 570 17.57 18.11 5.77
C ARG A 570 18.31 18.88 4.69
N THR A 571 19.42 18.32 4.18
CA THR A 571 20.21 18.93 3.12
C THR A 571 19.37 19.03 1.84
N CYS A 572 19.35 20.18 1.21
CA CYS A 572 18.57 20.42 0.00
C CYS A 572 19.30 21.27 -1.01
N ILE A 573 18.79 21.26 -2.23
CA ILE A 573 19.29 22.07 -3.35
C ILE A 573 18.26 23.17 -3.63
N ILE A 574 18.67 24.43 -3.49
CA ILE A 574 17.89 25.58 -3.91
C ILE A 574 18.28 25.89 -5.35
N VAL A 575 17.34 25.72 -6.28
CA VAL A 575 17.53 26.03 -7.69
C VAL A 575 17.16 27.48 -7.95
N MET A 576 18.08 28.22 -8.51
CA MET A 576 17.92 29.67 -8.72
C MET A 576 18.26 30.09 -10.13
N GLU A 577 17.75 31.26 -10.50
CA GLU A 577 18.05 31.92 -11.78
C GLU A 577 19.16 32.92 -11.59
N HIS A 578 20.25 32.75 -12.32
CA HIS A 578 21.39 33.64 -12.36
C HIS A 578 21.53 34.25 -13.74
N SER A 579 21.71 35.59 -13.81
CA SER A 579 21.93 36.31 -15.06
C SER A 579 23.42 36.55 -15.29
N ALA A 580 24.03 35.75 -16.14
CA ALA A 580 25.41 35.90 -16.56
C ALA A 580 25.49 36.38 -18.03
N GLU A 581 26.18 37.46 -18.32
CA GLU A 581 26.51 37.94 -19.68
C GLU A 581 25.34 37.89 -20.68
N ASN A 582 24.15 38.41 -20.30
CA ASN A 582 22.91 38.40 -21.10
C ASN A 582 22.21 37.03 -21.32
N ARG A 583 22.55 36.00 -20.56
CA ARG A 583 21.81 34.72 -20.56
C ARG A 583 21.34 34.39 -19.16
N ASN A 584 20.08 33.97 -19.04
CA ASN A 584 19.55 33.45 -17.80
C ASN A 584 19.91 31.95 -17.70
N MET A 585 20.62 31.61 -16.65
CA MET A 585 21.09 30.26 -16.36
C MET A 585 20.51 29.77 -15.05
N LEU A 586 20.14 28.48 -14.97
CA LEU A 586 19.75 27.86 -13.70
C LEU A 586 20.99 27.29 -13.02
N MET A 587 21.11 27.51 -11.72
CA MET A 587 22.14 26.92 -10.87
C MET A 587 21.52 26.42 -9.56
N GLY A 588 21.95 25.26 -9.09
CA GLY A 588 21.56 24.71 -7.79
C GLY A 588 22.63 25.04 -6.74
N ILE A 589 22.23 25.47 -5.56
CA ILE A 589 23.10 25.57 -4.39
C ILE A 589 22.69 24.58 -3.32
N VAL A 590 23.66 23.85 -2.78
CA VAL A 590 23.45 22.95 -1.64
C VAL A 590 23.53 23.73 -0.35
N VAL A 591 22.52 23.55 0.51
CA VAL A 591 22.44 24.14 1.85
C VAL A 591 22.09 23.06 2.88
N ASP A 592 22.44 23.26 4.16
CA ASP A 592 22.20 22.26 5.20
C ASP A 592 20.71 22.04 5.49
N SER A 593 19.93 23.13 5.48
CA SER A 593 18.47 23.06 5.59
C SER A 593 17.84 24.39 5.20
N VAL A 594 16.62 24.35 4.68
CA VAL A 594 15.75 25.51 4.48
C VAL A 594 14.92 25.71 5.75
N SER A 595 14.73 26.96 6.18
CA SER A 595 13.97 27.31 7.39
C SER A 595 12.57 27.81 7.04
N GLU A 596 12.44 29.05 6.55
CA GLU A 596 11.13 29.68 6.28
C GLU A 596 11.26 30.86 5.30
N VAL A 597 10.11 31.37 4.83
CA VAL A 597 10.06 32.61 4.04
C VAL A 597 9.64 33.76 4.93
N LEU A 598 10.51 34.73 5.10
CA LEU A 598 10.27 35.91 5.94
C LEU A 598 10.04 37.16 5.12
N SER A 599 9.06 37.96 5.51
CA SER A 599 8.88 39.32 5.01
C SER A 599 9.71 40.28 5.86
N MET A 600 10.74 40.89 5.29
CA MET A 600 11.64 41.79 5.98
C MET A 600 11.33 43.23 5.57
N LYS A 601 11.16 44.12 6.56
CA LYS A 601 10.93 45.55 6.34
C LYS A 601 12.24 46.29 6.33
N ALA A 602 12.27 47.47 5.73
CA ALA A 602 13.46 48.32 5.70
C ALA A 602 14.04 48.63 7.10
N ALA A 603 13.18 48.68 8.12
CA ALA A 603 13.59 48.90 9.51
C ALA A 603 14.36 47.72 10.14
N ASP A 604 14.16 46.54 9.61
CA ASP A 604 14.78 45.31 10.11
C ASP A 604 16.12 45.02 9.42
N ILE A 605 16.48 45.79 8.37
CA ILE A 605 17.63 45.55 7.50
C ILE A 605 18.65 46.65 7.69
N GLU A 606 19.88 46.26 8.03
CA GLU A 606 21.03 47.16 8.12
C GLU A 606 22.03 46.89 6.99
N ASP A 607 22.72 47.93 6.53
CA ASP A 607 23.83 47.78 5.58
C ASP A 607 24.96 46.95 6.18
N THR A 608 25.68 46.24 5.31
CA THR A 608 26.80 45.39 5.71
C THR A 608 27.83 46.18 6.49
N PRO A 609 28.14 45.86 7.76
CA PRO A 609 29.15 46.55 8.52
C PRO A 609 30.52 46.38 7.89
N TYR A 610 31.40 47.37 8.10
CA TYR A 610 32.78 47.31 7.64
C TYR A 610 33.59 46.31 8.49
N PHE A 611 34.00 45.18 7.91
CA PHE A 611 34.74 44.12 8.60
C PHE A 611 36.28 44.26 8.54
N GLY A 612 36.80 45.38 8.06
CA GLY A 612 38.25 45.65 7.98
C GLY A 612 38.89 45.37 6.62
N MET A 613 40.17 45.77 6.45
CA MET A 613 40.90 45.53 5.20
C MET A 613 41.17 44.04 4.99
N GLY A 614 40.74 43.49 3.85
CA GLY A 614 41.01 42.10 3.43
C GLY A 614 39.80 41.15 3.46
N THR A 615 38.65 41.60 3.97
CA THR A 615 37.43 40.79 3.97
C THR A 615 36.59 41.09 2.72
N ASP A 616 36.44 40.13 1.82
CA ASP A 616 35.56 40.27 0.64
C ASP A 616 34.10 40.07 1.07
N THR A 617 33.39 41.17 1.28
CA THR A 617 31.97 41.19 1.71
C THR A 617 31.00 41.41 0.57
N LYS A 618 31.45 41.34 -0.69
CA LYS A 618 30.62 41.62 -1.88
C LYS A 618 29.45 40.64 -2.02
N HIS A 619 29.56 39.47 -1.43
CA HIS A 619 28.50 38.48 -1.42
C HIS A 619 27.42 38.72 -0.35
N ILE A 620 27.62 39.70 0.55
CA ILE A 620 26.64 40.06 1.59
C ILE A 620 25.86 41.30 1.12
N LEU A 621 24.54 41.11 0.91
CA LEU A 621 23.64 42.20 0.53
C LEU A 621 23.35 43.13 1.71
N ALA A 622 23.08 42.56 2.87
CA ALA A 622 22.70 43.25 4.09
C ALA A 622 22.68 42.30 5.29
N ILE A 623 22.42 42.83 6.48
CA ILE A 623 22.17 42.05 7.71
C ILE A 623 20.75 42.38 8.19
N ALA A 624 19.93 41.34 8.39
CA ALA A 624 18.60 41.49 8.96
C ALA A 624 18.63 41.16 10.47
N LYS A 625 18.03 42.02 11.27
CA LYS A 625 17.85 41.88 12.72
C LYS A 625 16.39 41.61 13.01
N LEU A 626 16.10 40.40 13.44
CA LEU A 626 14.75 39.93 13.77
C LEU A 626 14.70 39.48 15.23
N ASP A 627 13.51 39.37 15.79
CA ASP A 627 13.33 38.84 17.16
C ASP A 627 13.92 37.44 17.29
N SER A 628 13.96 36.66 16.20
CA SER A 628 14.54 35.31 16.14
C SER A 628 16.06 35.26 16.00
N GLY A 629 16.72 36.41 15.91
CA GLY A 629 18.17 36.51 15.75
C GLY A 629 18.64 37.29 14.50
N VAL A 630 19.94 37.25 14.25
CA VAL A 630 20.57 37.93 13.13
C VAL A 630 20.64 36.98 11.93
N LYS A 631 20.25 37.49 10.74
CA LYS A 631 20.32 36.72 9.48
C LYS A 631 21.15 37.50 8.44
N ILE A 632 22.02 36.79 7.72
CA ILE A 632 22.90 37.36 6.70
C ILE A 632 22.20 37.24 5.36
N LEU A 633 21.84 38.39 4.75
CA LEU A 633 21.24 38.41 3.41
C LEU A 633 22.32 38.34 2.35
N LEU A 634 22.21 37.40 1.43
CA LEU A 634 23.19 37.16 0.38
C LEU A 634 22.83 37.84 -0.93
N ASP A 635 23.82 38.48 -1.55
CA ASP A 635 23.77 38.84 -2.96
C ASP A 635 24.17 37.64 -3.81
N ILE A 636 23.16 36.87 -4.20
CA ILE A 636 23.39 35.60 -4.88
C ILE A 636 24.05 35.76 -6.26
N ASP A 637 23.82 36.88 -6.94
CA ASP A 637 24.47 37.14 -8.21
C ASP A 637 25.99 37.32 -8.03
N HIS A 638 26.42 37.91 -6.91
CA HIS A 638 27.85 38.00 -6.55
C HIS A 638 28.40 36.65 -6.06
N VAL A 639 27.63 35.86 -5.30
CA VAL A 639 28.03 34.52 -4.86
C VAL A 639 28.31 33.59 -6.05
N LEU A 640 27.48 33.69 -7.09
CA LEU A 640 27.54 32.83 -8.29
C LEU A 640 28.40 33.45 -9.41
N SER A 641 28.91 34.68 -9.25
CA SER A 641 29.69 35.36 -10.27
C SER A 641 30.99 34.60 -10.61
N GLY A 642 31.28 34.43 -11.89
CA GLY A 642 32.48 33.77 -12.40
C GLY A 642 32.36 32.26 -12.58
N GLU A 643 31.41 31.60 -11.91
CA GLU A 643 31.32 30.14 -11.88
C GLU A 643 30.60 29.55 -13.11
N GLY A 644 29.64 30.27 -13.67
CA GLY A 644 28.92 29.83 -14.85
C GLY A 644 29.80 29.61 -16.08
N LYS A 645 30.87 30.41 -16.21
CA LYS A 645 31.80 30.34 -17.33
C LYS A 645 32.70 29.09 -17.27
N ILE A 646 33.23 28.81 -16.08
CA ILE A 646 34.11 27.64 -15.83
C ILE A 646 33.36 26.32 -16.12
N ILE A 647 32.08 26.25 -15.76
CA ILE A 647 31.28 25.02 -15.94
C ILE A 647 30.89 24.84 -17.41
N MET A 648 30.56 25.91 -18.12
CA MET A 648 30.15 25.83 -19.52
C MET A 648 31.34 25.52 -20.44
N GLU A 649 32.51 26.05 -20.16
CA GLU A 649 33.73 25.72 -20.92
C GLU A 649 34.12 24.23 -20.74
N ASN A 650 33.91 23.66 -19.56
CA ASN A 650 34.26 22.24 -19.27
C ASN A 650 33.17 21.22 -19.62
N LEU A 651 31.95 21.64 -19.96
CA LEU A 651 30.86 20.74 -20.35
C LEU A 651 30.68 20.57 -21.87
N PHE A 652 31.24 21.52 -22.67
CA PHE A 652 31.02 21.54 -24.12
C PHE A 652 32.32 21.50 -24.96
N ASP A 653 33.50 21.41 -24.33
CA ASP A 653 34.74 20.95 -24.91
C ASP A 653 34.94 19.45 -24.67
#